data_0cca07056e3d37499dbc36ad762a07db
#
_entry.id   0cca07056e3d37499dbc36ad762a07db
#
_cell.length_a   1.000
_cell.length_b   1.000
_cell.length_c   1.000
_cell.angle_alpha   90.00
_cell.angle_beta   90.00
_cell.angle_gamma   90.00
#
_symmetry.space_group_name_H-M   'P 1'
#
loop_
_entity.id
_entity.type
_entity.pdbx_description
1 polymer ?
#
loop_
_entity_poly.entity_id
_entity_poly.type
_entity_poly.pdbx_seq_one_letter_code
_entity_poly.pdbx_strand_id
1 'polypeptide(L)'
;MRYTYVRQHDTTDCAAACLAMVCLHYKKEITITRLRDMMGTDLKGTNLTGMEKAAQELGFSTAAVRVDRENFLSEFTTPCIAQVITDEGLAHFVTVFKKTTIKDDGERRRHMVRQDEERKKCADEGKKFRCRDYVIIGDPAKELKKISLDEFYKNFTGVLLLMTPTSEFKTGKQKQGSMVKRFLDLLWPQKKLFFYAILSSVILTIIGIASSMYNKILMDEILPYGLKSLLVAVILVFSIVNVTSALISMVRQWVLIYLSIKVDIPLMLGYFGHVFKLPMKFFATRKTGEITTRYSDASTIKSVFTSIALSVVMDVVMACVTGVILFRMNATLFSISIFTTLLSILLVFIFKQPFKRINEETMQQSAILNSQMIESLRGIETVKCNAEEDRELEALEREYIKSLKISLRSSKISTVQSLISTLITTILGMVTSYVGIMQVLNGEMTLGGYMAFSTLSSYFTSPVSELVSLQMSIQQAQISIKRLTEIMDYESEQDETREYTEMEKIDGDIEFKDVSFRYGSRSPALSHVSFTIPYGKKVALVGSSGSGKSTITKLLLKYYEPESGTISVGGVDLDEYSNASVRRAIAYVPQNVELFSKTIYDNIRISRPEASLDEVKAAAKKADAHEFIRKLPLQYNTYLEEAGNGLSGGEKQRLALARAFLKDANLYILDESTSSLDFGTENTIFDMIYNQLADRSMLIVAHRLSTIRDCDLILVMDHGEIVERGTHEELLEKQGKYYELWSLQQGIFRDKKRAEKSAPVSAAKVVEDEDDGESITY
;
A
#
# COMPACT_ATOMS: atom_id res chain seq x y z
N MET A 1 10.79 14.07 28.21
CA MET A 1 10.73 13.03 27.17
C MET A 1 10.05 13.60 25.95
N ARG A 2 10.60 13.43 24.75
CA ARG A 2 9.98 13.86 23.50
C ARG A 2 8.99 12.74 23.11
N TYR A 3 7.69 13.04 23.03
CA TYR A 3 6.68 12.05 22.62
C TYR A 3 6.97 11.59 21.18
N THR A 4 6.82 10.30 20.95
CA THR A 4 7.06 9.66 19.66
C THR A 4 5.78 9.68 18.83
N TYR A 5 5.86 10.14 17.58
CA TYR A 5 4.71 10.22 16.69
C TYR A 5 4.96 9.40 15.42
N VAL A 6 3.99 8.58 15.05
CA VAL A 6 3.99 7.78 13.82
C VAL A 6 2.68 8.06 13.10
N ARG A 7 2.78 8.50 11.86
CA ARG A 7 1.61 8.79 11.02
C ARG A 7 1.15 7.53 10.31
N GLN A 8 -0.15 7.31 10.19
CA GLN A 8 -0.72 6.20 9.41
C GLN A 8 -0.44 6.37 7.91
N HIS A 9 -0.38 5.25 7.18
CA HIS A 9 -0.14 5.26 5.74
C HIS A 9 -1.45 5.23 4.95
N ASP A 10 -2.46 4.53 5.46
CA ASP A 10 -3.81 4.45 4.91
C ASP A 10 -4.86 4.69 6.01
N THR A 11 -6.10 4.88 5.63
CA THR A 11 -7.25 5.10 6.54
C THR A 11 -7.46 3.95 7.51
N THR A 12 -7.10 2.73 7.15
CA THR A 12 -7.23 1.51 7.96
C THR A 12 -6.08 1.27 8.94
N ASP A 13 -5.01 2.09 8.91
CA ASP A 13 -3.77 1.87 9.66
C ASP A 13 -3.74 2.50 11.05
N CYS A 14 -4.83 3.13 11.50
CA CYS A 14 -4.84 3.89 12.76
C CYS A 14 -4.39 3.03 13.96
N ALA A 15 -4.86 1.78 14.06
CA ALA A 15 -4.49 0.84 15.12
C ALA A 15 -2.99 0.49 15.07
N ALA A 16 -2.48 0.14 13.88
CA ALA A 16 -1.08 -0.22 13.68
C ALA A 16 -0.14 0.97 13.96
N ALA A 17 -0.52 2.18 13.55
CA ALA A 17 0.25 3.39 13.84
C ALA A 17 0.25 3.73 15.34
N CYS A 18 -0.89 3.53 16.04
CA CYS A 18 -0.96 3.69 17.49
C CYS A 18 -0.05 2.70 18.23
N LEU A 19 -0.07 1.42 17.86
CA LEU A 19 0.82 0.43 18.47
C LEU A 19 2.29 0.72 18.13
N ALA A 20 2.60 1.18 16.91
CA ALA A 20 3.94 1.63 16.54
C ALA A 20 4.42 2.79 17.41
N MET A 21 3.54 3.77 17.73
CA MET A 21 3.86 4.88 18.64
C MET A 21 4.19 4.38 20.07
N VAL A 22 3.42 3.40 20.57
CA VAL A 22 3.69 2.77 21.88
C VAL A 22 5.00 1.99 21.85
N CYS A 23 5.24 1.15 20.84
CA CYS A 23 6.50 0.41 20.68
C CYS A 23 7.71 1.35 20.62
N LEU A 24 7.60 2.43 19.86
CA LEU A 24 8.67 3.42 19.71
C LEU A 24 8.94 4.19 21.04
N HIS A 25 7.90 4.42 21.86
CA HIS A 25 8.07 4.95 23.21
C HIS A 25 8.96 4.08 24.07
N TYR A 26 8.80 2.76 23.97
CA TYR A 26 9.63 1.75 24.65
C TYR A 26 10.88 1.35 23.86
N LYS A 27 11.31 2.16 22.86
CA LYS A 27 12.53 1.98 22.05
C LYS A 27 12.56 0.71 21.19
N LYS A 28 11.39 0.25 20.74
CA LYS A 28 11.25 -0.83 19.76
C LYS A 28 10.72 -0.23 18.46
N GLU A 29 11.49 -0.28 17.38
CA GLU A 29 11.08 0.25 16.08
C GLU A 29 10.56 -0.90 15.21
N ILE A 30 9.27 -0.83 14.83
CA ILE A 30 8.57 -1.82 14.00
C ILE A 30 7.80 -1.08 12.91
N THR A 31 7.73 -1.67 11.72
CA THR A 31 6.99 -1.10 10.59
C THR A 31 5.49 -1.24 10.76
N ILE A 32 4.72 -0.26 10.26
CA ILE A 32 3.25 -0.31 10.23
C ILE A 32 2.78 -1.57 9.49
N THR A 33 3.43 -1.91 8.37
CA THR A 33 3.10 -3.09 7.57
C THR A 33 3.14 -4.38 8.38
N ARG A 34 4.21 -4.61 9.16
CA ARG A 34 4.31 -5.80 10.01
C ARG A 34 3.28 -5.81 11.13
N LEU A 35 3.01 -4.65 11.73
CA LEU A 35 1.97 -4.54 12.76
C LEU A 35 0.57 -4.82 12.19
N ARG A 36 0.28 -4.38 10.96
CA ARG A 36 -0.96 -4.75 10.25
C ARG A 36 -1.15 -6.25 10.14
N ASP A 37 -0.08 -6.96 9.78
CA ASP A 37 -0.12 -8.42 9.61
C ASP A 37 -0.35 -9.13 10.94
N MET A 38 0.38 -8.74 12.00
CA MET A 38 0.23 -9.29 13.35
C MET A 38 -1.17 -9.02 13.91
N MET A 39 -1.74 -7.85 13.64
CA MET A 39 -3.09 -7.48 14.06
C MET A 39 -4.20 -8.11 13.22
N GLY A 40 -3.87 -8.67 12.05
CA GLY A 40 -4.86 -9.10 11.07
C GLY A 40 -5.71 -7.95 10.52
N THR A 41 -5.11 -6.77 10.29
CA THR A 41 -5.77 -5.60 9.73
C THR A 41 -6.24 -5.88 8.30
N ASP A 42 -7.47 -5.52 7.99
CA ASP A 42 -8.05 -5.65 6.64
C ASP A 42 -8.59 -4.31 6.11
N LEU A 43 -9.36 -4.35 5.02
CA LEU A 43 -9.95 -3.16 4.40
C LEU A 43 -10.96 -2.42 5.31
N LYS A 44 -11.49 -3.09 6.36
CA LYS A 44 -12.39 -2.49 7.36
C LYS A 44 -11.65 -1.98 8.60
N GLY A 45 -10.32 -2.17 8.66
CA GLY A 45 -9.47 -1.78 9.78
C GLY A 45 -9.13 -2.94 10.73
N THR A 46 -8.83 -2.63 11.98
CA THR A 46 -8.43 -3.59 13.03
C THR A 46 -9.41 -3.53 14.18
N ASN A 47 -9.76 -4.68 14.74
CA ASN A 47 -10.51 -4.76 16.00
C ASN A 47 -9.55 -4.75 17.23
N LEU A 48 -10.14 -4.56 18.41
CA LEU A 48 -9.39 -4.50 19.67
C LEU A 48 -8.65 -5.81 19.96
N THR A 49 -9.28 -6.96 19.68
CA THR A 49 -8.70 -8.29 19.90
C THR A 49 -7.44 -8.52 19.05
N GLY A 50 -7.45 -8.10 17.78
CA GLY A 50 -6.27 -8.18 16.92
C GLY A 50 -5.12 -7.31 17.43
N MET A 51 -5.45 -6.12 17.95
CA MET A 51 -4.47 -5.22 18.54
C MET A 51 -3.87 -5.81 19.82
N GLU A 52 -4.72 -6.42 20.67
CA GLU A 52 -4.31 -7.08 21.91
C GLU A 52 -3.38 -8.26 21.63
N LYS A 53 -3.75 -9.16 20.70
CA LYS A 53 -2.93 -10.29 20.27
C LYS A 53 -1.55 -9.84 19.76
N ALA A 54 -1.51 -8.86 18.88
CA ALA A 54 -0.26 -8.32 18.36
C ALA A 54 0.62 -7.68 19.46
N ALA A 55 0.00 -6.96 20.41
CA ALA A 55 0.75 -6.39 21.54
C ALA A 55 1.33 -7.49 22.44
N GLN A 56 0.59 -8.57 22.69
CA GLN A 56 1.08 -9.73 23.46
C GLN A 56 2.24 -10.45 22.77
N GLU A 57 2.14 -10.69 21.45
CA GLU A 57 3.24 -11.27 20.65
C GLU A 57 4.50 -10.40 20.68
N LEU A 58 4.36 -9.09 20.84
CA LEU A 58 5.47 -8.16 20.97
C LEU A 58 6.09 -8.14 22.36
N GLY A 59 5.49 -8.84 23.33
CA GLY A 59 5.95 -8.94 24.71
C GLY A 59 5.33 -7.89 25.64
N PHE A 60 4.14 -7.36 25.33
CA PHE A 60 3.37 -6.54 26.25
C PHE A 60 2.35 -7.40 27.03
N SER A 61 2.16 -7.09 28.30
CA SER A 61 0.95 -7.47 29.03
C SER A 61 -0.13 -6.46 28.69
N THR A 62 -1.33 -6.91 28.30
CA THR A 62 -2.43 -6.08 27.80
C THR A 62 -3.66 -6.22 28.69
N ALA A 63 -4.43 -5.15 28.80
CA ALA A 63 -5.76 -5.15 29.41
C ALA A 63 -6.69 -4.20 28.67
N ALA A 64 -7.72 -4.76 28.04
CA ALA A 64 -8.80 -3.98 27.45
C ALA A 64 -9.81 -3.62 28.55
N VAL A 65 -10.00 -2.32 28.79
CA VAL A 65 -10.87 -1.82 29.85
C VAL A 65 -11.84 -0.78 29.32
N ARG A 66 -13.01 -0.73 29.93
CA ARG A 66 -13.98 0.34 29.69
C ARG A 66 -13.97 1.29 30.88
N VAL A 67 -13.73 2.57 30.62
CA VAL A 67 -13.61 3.60 31.65
C VAL A 67 -14.59 4.75 31.40
N ASP A 68 -15.19 5.22 32.46
CA ASP A 68 -15.97 6.45 32.47
C ASP A 68 -15.07 7.69 32.70
N ARG A 69 -15.68 8.86 32.74
CA ARG A 69 -14.96 10.12 32.87
C ARG A 69 -14.24 10.26 34.23
N GLU A 70 -14.82 9.74 35.32
CA GLU A 70 -14.21 9.76 36.64
C GLU A 70 -12.98 8.84 36.70
N ASN A 71 -13.13 7.62 36.24
CA ASN A 71 -12.05 6.63 36.24
C ASN A 71 -10.95 6.94 35.24
N PHE A 72 -11.24 7.69 34.14
CA PHE A 72 -10.20 8.16 33.24
C PHE A 72 -9.18 9.06 33.93
N LEU A 73 -9.58 9.82 34.96
CA LEU A 73 -8.66 10.64 35.75
C LEU A 73 -7.83 9.85 36.77
N SER A 74 -8.13 8.57 37.02
CA SER A 74 -7.35 7.70 37.90
C SER A 74 -5.94 7.46 37.36
N GLU A 75 -5.05 6.91 38.17
CA GLU A 75 -3.71 6.52 37.75
C GLU A 75 -3.76 5.21 36.97
N PHE A 76 -3.36 5.22 35.72
CA PHE A 76 -3.15 4.03 34.90
C PHE A 76 -1.97 4.22 33.93
N THR A 77 -1.52 3.10 33.36
CA THR A 77 -0.33 3.07 32.51
C THR A 77 -0.49 3.90 31.23
N THR A 78 0.50 4.74 30.95
CA THR A 78 0.61 5.49 29.70
C THR A 78 2.01 5.31 29.12
N PRO A 79 2.18 5.21 27.79
CA PRO A 79 1.16 5.38 26.74
C PRO A 79 0.17 4.21 26.68
N CYS A 80 -1.10 4.52 26.37
CA CYS A 80 -2.15 3.55 26.11
C CYS A 80 -2.89 3.94 24.83
N ILE A 81 -3.72 3.05 24.28
CA ILE A 81 -4.50 3.31 23.07
C ILE A 81 -5.97 3.51 23.46
N ALA A 82 -6.59 4.57 22.95
CA ALA A 82 -7.99 4.90 23.15
C ALA A 82 -8.78 4.79 21.84
N GLN A 83 -9.98 4.24 21.91
CA GLN A 83 -10.92 4.26 20.80
C GLN A 83 -11.75 5.53 20.83
N VAL A 84 -11.83 6.21 19.69
CA VAL A 84 -12.63 7.42 19.49
C VAL A 84 -13.51 7.27 18.25
N ILE A 85 -14.56 8.08 18.16
CA ILE A 85 -15.41 8.18 16.96
C ILE A 85 -15.03 9.48 16.25
N THR A 86 -14.76 9.43 14.96
CA THR A 86 -14.48 10.63 14.15
C THR A 86 -15.75 11.46 13.96
N ASP A 87 -15.59 12.70 13.51
CA ASP A 87 -16.72 13.58 13.17
C ASP A 87 -17.62 13.00 12.04
N GLU A 88 -17.11 12.01 11.31
CA GLU A 88 -17.79 11.26 10.25
C GLU A 88 -18.48 9.98 10.78
N GLY A 89 -18.44 9.72 12.07
CA GLY A 89 -19.06 8.55 12.72
C GLY A 89 -18.22 7.26 12.62
N LEU A 90 -16.97 7.32 12.15
CA LEU A 90 -16.11 6.15 12.00
C LEU A 90 -15.30 5.87 13.27
N ALA A 91 -15.16 4.60 13.64
CA ALA A 91 -14.29 4.17 14.73
C ALA A 91 -12.82 4.44 14.38
N HIS A 92 -12.10 5.08 15.29
CA HIS A 92 -10.70 5.46 15.13
C HIS A 92 -9.92 5.20 16.41
N PHE A 93 -8.60 4.97 16.30
CA PHE A 93 -7.73 4.79 17.46
C PHE A 93 -6.72 5.93 17.58
N VAL A 94 -6.48 6.35 18.82
CA VAL A 94 -5.48 7.38 19.16
C VAL A 94 -4.62 6.91 20.32
N THR A 95 -3.36 7.33 20.36
CA THR A 95 -2.45 7.03 21.47
C THR A 95 -2.51 8.13 22.53
N VAL A 96 -2.80 7.77 23.76
CA VAL A 96 -2.78 8.69 24.92
C VAL A 96 -1.41 8.62 25.58
N PHE A 97 -0.60 9.67 25.49
CA PHE A 97 0.74 9.74 26.05
C PHE A 97 0.78 10.30 27.48
N LYS A 98 -0.10 11.24 27.78
CA LYS A 98 -0.18 11.89 29.09
C LYS A 98 -1.55 12.48 29.31
N LYS A 99 -2.00 12.49 30.55
CA LYS A 99 -3.28 13.07 30.96
C LYS A 99 -3.19 13.70 32.33
N THR A 100 -4.17 14.49 32.72
CA THR A 100 -4.37 14.90 34.11
C THR A 100 -4.70 13.66 34.95
N THR A 101 -4.02 13.49 36.08
CA THR A 101 -4.20 12.32 36.96
C THR A 101 -4.48 12.82 38.39
N ILE A 102 -5.49 12.26 39.04
CA ILE A 102 -5.89 12.51 40.43
C ILE A 102 -5.89 11.13 41.12
N LYS A 103 -5.04 10.98 42.13
CA LYS A 103 -4.80 9.65 42.75
C LYS A 103 -5.90 9.23 43.71
N ASP A 104 -6.42 10.20 44.49
CA ASP A 104 -7.43 9.94 45.51
C ASP A 104 -8.84 9.92 44.90
N ASP A 105 -9.61 8.87 45.19
CA ASP A 105 -10.98 8.67 44.65
C ASP A 105 -11.93 9.76 45.19
N GLY A 106 -11.82 10.12 46.45
CA GLY A 106 -12.63 11.17 47.03
C GLY A 106 -12.31 12.55 46.48
N GLU A 107 -11.06 12.82 46.13
CA GLU A 107 -10.62 14.03 45.47
C GLU A 107 -11.12 14.07 44.01
N ARG A 108 -11.09 12.94 43.28
CA ARG A 108 -11.66 12.86 41.93
C ARG A 108 -13.13 13.24 41.89
N ARG A 109 -13.93 12.63 42.76
CA ARG A 109 -15.38 12.96 42.83
C ARG A 109 -15.62 14.43 43.13
N ARG A 110 -14.92 14.98 44.12
CA ARG A 110 -15.01 16.42 44.46
C ARG A 110 -14.56 17.31 43.28
N HIS A 111 -13.53 16.92 42.57
CA HIS A 111 -13.04 17.62 41.38
C HIS A 111 -14.08 17.64 40.25
N MET A 112 -14.73 16.52 39.98
CA MET A 112 -15.79 16.39 38.96
C MET A 112 -17.01 17.24 39.33
N VAL A 113 -17.47 17.19 40.59
CA VAL A 113 -18.60 18.00 41.04
C VAL A 113 -18.30 19.51 40.90
N ARG A 114 -17.10 19.95 41.27
CA ARG A 114 -16.69 21.37 41.07
C ARG A 114 -16.68 21.74 39.57
N GLN A 115 -16.20 20.91 38.72
CA GLN A 115 -16.18 21.20 37.27
C GLN A 115 -17.60 21.31 36.70
N ASP A 116 -18.51 20.44 37.13
CA ASP A 116 -19.91 20.48 36.69
C ASP A 116 -20.63 21.71 37.22
N GLU A 117 -20.33 22.12 38.45
CA GLU A 117 -20.84 23.40 39.03
C GLU A 117 -20.30 24.62 38.27
N GLU A 118 -18.99 24.67 38.00
CA GLU A 118 -18.36 25.74 37.20
C GLU A 118 -18.93 25.76 35.77
N ARG A 119 -19.20 24.61 35.19
CA ARG A 119 -19.81 24.50 33.85
C ARG A 119 -21.22 25.06 33.82
N LYS A 120 -22.05 24.72 34.82
CA LYS A 120 -23.40 25.27 34.97
C LYS A 120 -23.35 26.78 35.15
N LYS A 121 -22.50 27.28 36.05
CA LYS A 121 -22.32 28.69 36.29
C LYS A 121 -21.87 29.47 35.05
N CYS A 122 -20.93 28.93 34.27
CA CYS A 122 -20.51 29.53 33.01
C CYS A 122 -21.63 29.53 31.95
N ALA A 123 -22.47 28.49 31.91
CA ALA A 123 -23.62 28.42 31.02
C ALA A 123 -24.67 29.48 31.39
N ASP A 124 -24.96 29.64 32.67
CA ASP A 124 -25.89 30.66 33.18
C ASP A 124 -25.39 32.09 32.92
N GLU A 125 -24.05 32.29 32.94
CA GLU A 125 -23.42 33.59 32.64
C GLU A 125 -23.18 33.80 31.13
N GLY A 126 -23.56 32.86 30.25
CA GLY A 126 -23.31 32.93 28.81
C GLY A 126 -21.83 32.88 28.43
N LYS A 127 -20.96 32.40 29.32
CA LYS A 127 -19.51 32.28 29.11
C LYS A 127 -19.12 30.88 28.72
N LYS A 128 -18.10 30.76 27.85
CA LYS A 128 -17.56 29.47 27.46
C LYS A 128 -16.71 28.87 28.58
N PHE A 129 -17.13 27.71 29.12
CA PHE A 129 -16.35 26.98 30.12
C PHE A 129 -15.01 26.52 29.53
N ARG A 130 -13.90 26.66 30.27
CA ARG A 130 -12.57 26.16 29.89
C ARG A 130 -12.12 25.08 30.87
N CYS A 131 -12.24 23.82 30.46
CA CYS A 131 -11.70 22.70 31.23
C CYS A 131 -10.19 22.84 31.40
N ARG A 132 -9.69 22.73 32.63
CA ARG A 132 -8.25 22.81 32.96
C ARG A 132 -7.54 21.46 32.74
N ASP A 133 -8.29 20.38 32.79
CA ASP A 133 -7.76 19.04 32.56
C ASP A 133 -7.42 18.85 31.09
N TYR A 134 -6.33 18.16 30.86
CA TYR A 134 -5.81 17.96 29.52
C TYR A 134 -5.40 16.52 29.24
N VAL A 135 -5.40 16.18 27.97
CA VAL A 135 -4.88 14.92 27.42
C VAL A 135 -3.91 15.26 26.29
N ILE A 136 -2.77 14.58 26.25
CA ILE A 136 -1.84 14.63 25.13
C ILE A 136 -2.07 13.38 24.32
N ILE A 137 -2.62 13.55 23.13
CA ILE A 137 -2.92 12.46 22.20
C ILE A 137 -2.01 12.50 20.97
N GLY A 138 -1.63 11.33 20.50
CA GLY A 138 -1.09 11.13 19.16
C GLY A 138 -2.18 10.57 18.25
N ASP A 139 -2.77 11.45 17.43
CA ASP A 139 -3.74 11.03 16.42
C ASP A 139 -2.99 10.65 15.15
N PRO A 140 -2.97 9.37 14.75
CA PRO A 140 -2.17 8.91 13.61
C PRO A 140 -2.62 9.52 12.27
N ALA A 141 -3.87 10.00 12.18
CA ALA A 141 -4.39 10.67 10.99
C ALA A 141 -4.02 12.16 10.94
N LYS A 142 -3.85 12.80 12.10
CA LYS A 142 -3.65 14.25 12.22
C LYS A 142 -2.24 14.58 12.72
N GLU A 143 -2.09 14.70 14.04
CA GLU A 143 -0.83 15.11 14.68
C GLU A 143 -0.82 14.80 16.19
N LEU A 144 0.34 15.06 16.80
CA LEU A 144 0.46 15.07 18.26
C LEU A 144 -0.14 16.39 18.81
N LYS A 145 -1.20 16.28 19.59
CA LYS A 145 -1.92 17.45 20.10
C LYS A 145 -2.20 17.34 21.59
N LYS A 146 -2.15 18.50 22.27
CA LYS A 146 -2.68 18.66 23.63
C LYS A 146 -4.09 19.23 23.52
N ILE A 147 -5.09 18.48 23.99
CA ILE A 147 -6.51 18.89 23.98
C ILE A 147 -7.07 18.90 25.37
N SER A 148 -8.19 19.60 25.57
CA SER A 148 -8.93 19.56 26.82
C SER A 148 -9.61 18.21 27.00
N LEU A 149 -9.84 17.83 28.27
CA LEU A 149 -10.54 16.59 28.57
C LEU A 149 -11.96 16.58 27.98
N ASP A 150 -12.64 17.71 27.99
CA ASP A 150 -13.99 17.85 27.42
C ASP A 150 -14.01 17.64 25.88
N GLU A 151 -13.00 18.14 25.19
CA GLU A 151 -12.85 17.93 23.73
C GLU A 151 -12.58 16.45 23.43
N PHE A 152 -11.75 15.80 24.24
CA PHE A 152 -11.47 14.36 24.09
C PHE A 152 -12.71 13.51 24.31
N TYR A 153 -13.49 13.81 25.37
CA TYR A 153 -14.68 13.04 25.74
C TYR A 153 -15.85 13.15 24.76
N LYS A 154 -15.88 14.16 23.90
CA LYS A 154 -16.92 14.23 22.84
C LYS A 154 -16.88 13.04 21.88
N ASN A 155 -15.68 12.55 21.64
CA ASN A 155 -15.41 11.52 20.64
C ASN A 155 -14.94 10.20 21.26
N PHE A 156 -14.70 10.14 22.57
CA PHE A 156 -14.19 8.96 23.26
C PHE A 156 -15.30 7.95 23.54
N THR A 157 -15.10 6.68 23.17
CA THR A 157 -16.08 5.58 23.35
C THR A 157 -16.05 4.94 24.75
N GLY A 158 -15.11 5.35 25.60
CA GLY A 158 -14.86 4.72 26.90
C GLY A 158 -13.89 3.53 26.84
N VAL A 159 -13.43 3.09 25.67
CA VAL A 159 -12.58 1.91 25.52
C VAL A 159 -11.11 2.30 25.48
N LEU A 160 -10.30 1.68 26.37
CA LEU A 160 -8.84 1.81 26.44
C LEU A 160 -8.18 0.44 26.35
N LEU A 161 -7.08 0.38 25.61
CA LEU A 161 -6.12 -0.72 25.66
C LEU A 161 -4.89 -0.27 26.46
N LEU A 162 -4.76 -0.79 27.67
CA LEU A 162 -3.61 -0.58 28.53
C LEU A 162 -2.53 -1.57 28.19
N MET A 163 -1.27 -1.13 28.19
CA MET A 163 -0.13 -1.97 27.80
C MET A 163 1.07 -1.70 28.71
N THR A 164 1.71 -2.76 29.19
CA THR A 164 2.96 -2.71 29.96
C THR A 164 3.97 -3.69 29.38
N PRO A 165 5.23 -3.29 29.16
CA PRO A 165 6.23 -4.23 28.67
C PRO A 165 6.52 -5.30 29.73
N THR A 166 6.59 -6.57 29.31
CA THR A 166 6.99 -7.72 30.14
C THR A 166 8.50 -7.95 30.05
N SER A 167 9.02 -8.93 30.77
CA SER A 167 10.42 -9.38 30.66
C SER A 167 10.80 -9.92 29.29
N GLU A 168 9.82 -10.33 28.49
CA GLU A 168 10.01 -10.83 27.11
C GLU A 168 10.11 -9.72 26.07
N PHE A 169 9.76 -8.48 26.45
CA PHE A 169 9.81 -7.34 25.54
C PHE A 169 11.25 -6.99 25.16
N LYS A 170 11.61 -7.25 23.91
CA LYS A 170 12.94 -6.94 23.36
C LYS A 170 12.95 -5.55 22.71
N THR A 171 13.80 -4.67 23.23
CA THR A 171 14.09 -3.38 22.61
C THR A 171 14.98 -3.55 21.37
N GLY A 172 14.90 -2.63 20.42
CA GLY A 172 15.77 -2.63 19.25
C GLY A 172 15.07 -2.15 17.98
N LYS A 173 15.86 -2.06 16.92
CA LYS A 173 15.33 -1.81 15.58
C LYS A 173 15.14 -3.14 14.87
N GLN A 174 14.00 -3.29 14.22
CA GLN A 174 13.81 -4.38 13.28
C GLN A 174 14.89 -4.25 12.18
N LYS A 175 15.59 -5.36 11.89
CA LYS A 175 16.53 -5.40 10.77
C LYS A 175 15.74 -5.19 9.47
N GLN A 176 15.64 -3.96 9.02
CA GLN A 176 15.18 -3.67 7.66
C GLN A 176 16.34 -3.90 6.71
N GLY A 177 16.10 -4.60 5.62
CA GLY A 177 17.07 -4.68 4.54
C GLY A 177 17.40 -3.27 4.07
N SER A 178 18.70 -2.90 4.06
CA SER A 178 19.08 -1.57 3.59
C SER A 178 18.79 -1.43 2.11
N MET A 179 17.73 -0.67 1.76
CA MET A 179 17.43 -0.37 0.35
C MET A 179 18.59 0.32 -0.35
N VAL A 180 19.34 1.15 0.38
CA VAL A 180 20.55 1.76 -0.16
C VAL A 180 21.58 0.69 -0.57
N LYS A 181 21.73 -0.37 0.25
CA LYS A 181 22.60 -1.49 -0.10
C LYS A 181 22.06 -2.26 -1.31
N ARG A 182 20.77 -2.62 -1.32
CA ARG A 182 20.13 -3.28 -2.48
C ARG A 182 20.28 -2.44 -3.75
N PHE A 183 20.12 -1.12 -3.63
CA PHE A 183 20.31 -0.22 -4.76
C PHE A 183 21.80 -0.16 -5.21
N LEU A 184 22.75 -0.11 -4.28
CA LEU A 184 24.18 -0.19 -4.59
C LEU A 184 24.53 -1.53 -5.25
N ASP A 185 23.92 -2.62 -4.83
CA ASP A 185 24.10 -3.93 -5.45
C ASP A 185 23.59 -3.95 -6.90
N LEU A 186 22.52 -3.20 -7.22
CA LEU A 186 22.04 -3.01 -8.59
C LEU A 186 22.97 -2.09 -9.43
N LEU A 187 23.67 -1.16 -8.80
CA LEU A 187 24.62 -0.27 -9.47
C LEU A 187 25.97 -0.95 -9.74
N TRP A 188 26.41 -1.85 -8.87
CA TRP A 188 27.73 -2.47 -8.94
C TRP A 188 28.06 -3.15 -10.28
N PRO A 189 27.13 -3.85 -10.95
CA PRO A 189 27.35 -4.41 -12.28
C PRO A 189 27.63 -3.36 -13.34
N GLN A 190 27.17 -2.10 -13.13
CA GLN A 190 27.33 -0.98 -14.07
C GLN A 190 28.56 -0.11 -13.79
N LYS A 191 29.52 -0.58 -12.98
CA LYS A 191 30.72 0.16 -12.58
C LYS A 191 31.53 0.76 -13.75
N LYS A 192 31.51 0.13 -14.95
CA LYS A 192 32.17 0.68 -16.14
C LYS A 192 31.51 1.97 -16.62
N LEU A 193 30.16 2.01 -16.65
CA LEU A 193 29.43 3.23 -17.04
C LEU A 193 29.64 4.36 -16.03
N PHE A 194 29.67 4.04 -14.74
CA PHE A 194 30.03 4.99 -13.69
C PHE A 194 31.43 5.56 -13.90
N PHE A 195 32.38 4.71 -14.20
CA PHE A 195 33.75 5.14 -14.48
C PHE A 195 33.79 6.10 -15.67
N TYR A 196 33.10 5.79 -16.78
CA TYR A 196 33.06 6.70 -17.95
C TYR A 196 32.35 8.02 -17.62
N ALA A 197 31.32 8.02 -16.81
CA ALA A 197 30.65 9.24 -16.38
C ALA A 197 31.57 10.11 -15.48
N ILE A 198 32.27 9.50 -14.54
CA ILE A 198 33.25 10.20 -13.69
C ILE A 198 34.40 10.73 -14.53
N LEU A 199 34.97 9.91 -15.43
CA LEU A 199 36.04 10.33 -16.31
C LEU A 199 35.64 11.52 -17.18
N SER A 200 34.44 11.49 -17.79
CA SER A 200 33.92 12.62 -18.57
C SER A 200 33.82 13.89 -17.73
N SER A 201 33.39 13.78 -16.47
CA SER A 201 33.29 14.94 -15.58
C SER A 201 34.63 15.49 -15.15
N VAL A 202 35.62 14.63 -14.90
CA VAL A 202 37.00 15.07 -14.65
C VAL A 202 37.55 15.82 -15.85
N ILE A 203 37.35 15.31 -17.07
CA ILE A 203 37.77 15.97 -18.31
C ILE A 203 37.06 17.33 -18.45
N LEU A 204 35.73 17.39 -18.21
CA LEU A 204 34.99 18.66 -18.25
C LEU A 204 35.48 19.65 -17.19
N THR A 205 35.85 19.19 -16.01
CA THR A 205 36.45 20.03 -14.96
C THR A 205 37.78 20.61 -15.43
N ILE A 206 38.64 19.80 -16.01
CA ILE A 206 39.96 20.27 -16.56
C ILE A 206 39.72 21.29 -17.66
N ILE A 207 38.81 21.05 -18.59
CA ILE A 207 38.44 21.99 -19.65
C ILE A 207 37.83 23.27 -19.05
N GLY A 208 37.01 23.18 -18.01
CA GLY A 208 36.44 24.35 -17.31
C GLY A 208 37.54 25.22 -16.66
N ILE A 209 38.53 24.58 -16.01
CA ILE A 209 39.71 25.28 -15.47
C ILE A 209 40.49 25.95 -16.60
N ALA A 210 40.78 25.26 -17.69
CA ALA A 210 41.44 25.82 -18.84
C ALA A 210 40.64 27.01 -19.44
N SER A 211 39.33 26.90 -19.55
CA SER A 211 38.44 27.97 -20.03
C SER A 211 38.45 29.20 -19.11
N SER A 212 38.70 29.06 -17.81
CA SER A 212 38.85 30.21 -16.91
C SER A 212 40.09 31.06 -17.22
N MET A 213 41.14 30.44 -17.79
CA MET A 213 42.34 31.15 -18.23
C MET A 213 42.11 32.07 -19.43
N TYR A 214 41.03 31.86 -20.20
CA TYR A 214 40.64 32.75 -21.31
C TYR A 214 40.49 34.19 -20.84
N ASN A 215 39.74 34.43 -19.79
CA ASN A 215 39.49 35.75 -19.25
C ASN A 215 40.82 36.38 -18.73
N LYS A 216 41.69 35.56 -18.15
CA LYS A 216 43.01 36.03 -17.69
C LYS A 216 43.88 36.49 -18.85
N ILE A 217 44.02 35.66 -19.89
CA ILE A 217 44.83 36.01 -21.08
C ILE A 217 44.28 37.27 -21.79
N LEU A 218 42.95 37.36 -21.88
CA LEU A 218 42.27 38.47 -22.52
C LEU A 218 42.56 39.79 -21.80
N MET A 219 42.47 39.82 -20.46
CA MET A 219 42.53 41.03 -19.67
C MET A 219 43.97 41.42 -19.29
N ASP A 220 44.86 40.44 -19.11
CA ASP A 220 46.24 40.69 -18.64
C ASP A 220 47.24 40.82 -19.80
N GLU A 221 47.01 40.12 -20.93
CA GLU A 221 47.98 40.07 -22.03
C GLU A 221 47.50 40.80 -23.29
N ILE A 222 46.22 40.57 -23.72
CA ILE A 222 45.74 41.07 -25.01
C ILE A 222 45.34 42.55 -24.91
N LEU A 223 44.53 42.87 -23.90
CA LEU A 223 43.91 44.21 -23.79
C LEU A 223 44.98 45.30 -23.49
N PRO A 224 45.93 45.14 -22.55
CA PRO A 224 46.93 46.17 -22.23
C PRO A 224 47.91 46.42 -23.38
N TYR A 225 48.22 45.37 -24.14
CA TYR A 225 49.28 45.49 -25.22
C TYR A 225 48.63 45.63 -26.62
N GLY A 226 47.29 45.65 -26.75
CA GLY A 226 46.62 45.86 -28.03
C GLY A 226 46.84 44.76 -29.08
N LEU A 227 47.10 43.51 -28.68
CA LEU A 227 47.57 42.42 -29.54
C LEU A 227 46.41 41.81 -30.34
N LYS A 228 46.00 42.48 -31.45
CA LYS A 228 44.82 42.05 -32.28
C LYS A 228 44.98 40.65 -32.92
N SER A 229 46.18 40.30 -33.38
CA SER A 229 46.46 38.98 -33.97
C SER A 229 46.37 37.85 -32.93
N LEU A 230 46.83 38.09 -31.71
CA LEU A 230 46.73 37.14 -30.61
C LEU A 230 45.24 36.96 -30.16
N LEU A 231 44.46 38.05 -30.21
CA LEU A 231 43.03 38.00 -29.89
C LEU A 231 42.29 36.99 -30.78
N VAL A 232 42.52 37.04 -32.12
CA VAL A 232 41.88 36.11 -33.05
C VAL A 232 42.29 34.66 -32.77
N ALA A 233 43.60 34.43 -32.54
CA ALA A 233 44.10 33.09 -32.23
C ALA A 233 43.53 32.54 -30.93
N VAL A 234 43.44 33.34 -29.87
CA VAL A 234 42.89 32.96 -28.56
C VAL A 234 41.40 32.66 -28.69
N ILE A 235 40.62 33.49 -29.40
CA ILE A 235 39.18 33.23 -29.64
C ILE A 235 38.99 31.91 -30.38
N LEU A 236 39.78 31.62 -31.42
CA LEU A 236 39.67 30.36 -32.17
C LEU A 236 39.99 29.14 -31.29
N VAL A 237 41.08 29.19 -30.53
CA VAL A 237 41.47 28.10 -29.62
C VAL A 237 40.37 27.84 -28.57
N PHE A 238 39.90 28.89 -27.88
CA PHE A 238 38.87 28.72 -26.86
C PHE A 238 37.49 28.36 -27.43
N SER A 239 37.18 28.77 -28.67
CA SER A 239 35.99 28.29 -29.37
C SER A 239 36.04 26.79 -29.62
N ILE A 240 37.20 26.26 -30.05
CA ILE A 240 37.40 24.80 -30.20
C ILE A 240 37.28 24.09 -28.84
N VAL A 241 37.90 24.64 -27.80
CA VAL A 241 37.80 24.10 -26.43
C VAL A 241 36.36 24.05 -25.94
N ASN A 242 35.56 25.11 -26.16
CA ASN A 242 34.15 25.16 -25.76
C ASN A 242 33.26 24.19 -26.57
N VAL A 243 33.52 24.07 -27.89
CA VAL A 243 32.82 23.06 -28.72
C VAL A 243 33.14 21.64 -28.25
N THR A 244 34.42 21.37 -27.97
CA THR A 244 34.86 20.07 -27.43
C THR A 244 34.19 19.78 -26.06
N SER A 245 34.10 20.78 -25.20
CA SER A 245 33.41 20.70 -23.92
C SER A 245 31.92 20.34 -24.11
N ALA A 246 31.26 21.02 -25.05
CA ALA A 246 29.85 20.73 -25.36
C ALA A 246 29.63 19.28 -25.86
N LEU A 247 30.52 18.80 -26.74
CA LEU A 247 30.47 17.42 -27.25
C LEU A 247 30.71 16.40 -26.13
N ILE A 248 31.70 16.63 -25.26
CA ILE A 248 31.94 15.72 -24.11
C ILE A 248 30.78 15.77 -23.14
N SER A 249 30.17 16.94 -22.91
CA SER A 249 28.96 17.07 -22.07
C SER A 249 27.76 16.28 -22.66
N MET A 250 27.60 16.32 -23.97
CA MET A 250 26.56 15.52 -24.68
C MET A 250 26.81 14.00 -24.50
N VAL A 251 28.07 13.56 -24.70
CA VAL A 251 28.45 12.14 -24.50
C VAL A 251 28.19 11.73 -23.05
N ARG A 252 28.59 12.57 -22.08
CA ARG A 252 28.33 12.34 -20.66
C ARG A 252 26.83 12.17 -20.42
N GLN A 253 25.99 13.04 -20.96
CA GLN A 253 24.54 12.98 -20.79
C GLN A 253 23.97 11.67 -21.36
N TRP A 254 24.46 11.21 -22.50
CA TRP A 254 24.06 9.92 -23.05
C TRP A 254 24.45 8.73 -22.15
N VAL A 255 25.67 8.75 -21.61
CA VAL A 255 26.13 7.73 -20.64
C VAL A 255 25.20 7.70 -19.41
N LEU A 256 24.79 8.87 -18.90
CA LEU A 256 23.89 9.01 -17.77
C LEU A 256 22.49 8.46 -18.08
N ILE A 257 21.95 8.78 -19.27
CA ILE A 257 20.64 8.25 -19.72
C ILE A 257 20.71 6.72 -19.83
N TYR A 258 21.77 6.18 -20.46
CA TYR A 258 21.95 4.74 -20.61
C TYR A 258 22.09 4.02 -19.26
N LEU A 259 22.84 4.61 -18.33
CA LEU A 259 22.95 4.12 -16.96
C LEU A 259 21.60 4.13 -16.25
N SER A 260 20.81 5.19 -16.41
CA SER A 260 19.46 5.28 -15.86
C SER A 260 18.58 4.10 -16.30
N ILE A 261 18.57 3.80 -17.60
CA ILE A 261 17.80 2.70 -18.17
C ILE A 261 18.29 1.34 -17.62
N LYS A 262 19.62 1.16 -17.51
CA LYS A 262 20.20 -0.09 -17.00
C LYS A 262 19.92 -0.34 -15.51
N VAL A 263 19.59 0.68 -14.75
CA VAL A 263 19.18 0.58 -13.34
C VAL A 263 17.66 0.42 -13.22
N ASP A 264 16.92 1.09 -14.10
CA ASP A 264 15.45 1.10 -14.08
C ASP A 264 14.85 -0.29 -14.30
N ILE A 265 15.31 -0.99 -15.32
CA ILE A 265 14.77 -2.31 -15.70
C ILE A 265 14.85 -3.30 -14.53
N PRO A 266 16.03 -3.57 -13.91
CA PRO A 266 16.10 -4.51 -12.79
C PRO A 266 15.32 -4.06 -11.56
N LEU A 267 15.26 -2.75 -11.29
CA LEU A 267 14.51 -2.21 -10.15
C LEU A 267 13.01 -2.46 -10.32
N MET A 268 12.47 -2.14 -11.49
CA MET A 268 11.05 -2.30 -11.78
C MET A 268 10.63 -3.75 -11.91
N LEU A 269 11.40 -4.56 -12.65
CA LEU A 269 11.12 -6.00 -12.78
C LEU A 269 11.33 -6.72 -11.45
N GLY A 270 12.32 -6.32 -10.65
CA GLY A 270 12.52 -6.85 -9.30
C GLY A 270 11.35 -6.55 -8.37
N TYR A 271 10.81 -5.34 -8.43
CA TYR A 271 9.60 -4.97 -7.68
C TYR A 271 8.40 -5.82 -8.08
N PHE A 272 8.05 -5.86 -9.38
CA PHE A 272 6.91 -6.66 -9.84
C PHE A 272 7.12 -8.16 -9.60
N GLY A 273 8.35 -8.67 -9.82
CA GLY A 273 8.67 -10.06 -9.54
C GLY A 273 8.47 -10.42 -8.06
N HIS A 274 8.80 -9.50 -7.14
CA HIS A 274 8.53 -9.69 -5.72
C HIS A 274 7.03 -9.59 -5.42
N VAL A 275 6.33 -8.57 -5.94
CA VAL A 275 4.89 -8.40 -5.72
C VAL A 275 4.10 -9.63 -6.14
N PHE A 276 4.42 -10.24 -7.29
CA PHE A 276 3.75 -11.47 -7.75
C PHE A 276 4.04 -12.70 -6.89
N LYS A 277 5.07 -12.67 -6.06
CA LYS A 277 5.39 -13.74 -5.10
C LYS A 277 4.77 -13.53 -3.72
N LEU A 278 4.07 -12.42 -3.50
CA LEU A 278 3.42 -12.14 -2.22
C LEU A 278 2.16 -12.99 -2.02
N PRO A 279 1.83 -13.35 -0.75
CA PRO A 279 0.68 -14.18 -0.45
C PRO A 279 -0.64 -13.47 -0.77
N MET A 280 -1.69 -14.25 -1.05
CA MET A 280 -3.02 -13.72 -1.38
C MET A 280 -3.60 -12.82 -0.28
N LYS A 281 -3.23 -13.08 0.99
CA LYS A 281 -3.55 -12.23 2.15
C LYS A 281 -3.10 -10.77 1.93
N PHE A 282 -1.95 -10.55 1.31
CA PHE A 282 -1.43 -9.22 1.00
C PHE A 282 -2.39 -8.46 0.07
N PHE A 283 -2.84 -9.11 -1.00
CA PHE A 283 -3.76 -8.50 -1.99
C PHE A 283 -5.17 -8.31 -1.43
N ALA A 284 -5.65 -9.25 -0.63
CA ALA A 284 -6.98 -9.19 -0.02
C ALA A 284 -7.12 -8.07 1.04
N THR A 285 -6.01 -7.63 1.63
CA THR A 285 -6.01 -6.62 2.70
C THR A 285 -5.60 -5.22 2.25
N ARG A 286 -5.27 -5.03 0.96
CA ARG A 286 -4.82 -3.75 0.40
C ARG A 286 -5.60 -3.35 -0.84
N LYS A 287 -5.75 -2.05 -1.04
CA LYS A 287 -6.34 -1.49 -2.27
C LYS A 287 -5.34 -1.60 -3.41
N THR A 288 -5.81 -1.98 -4.61
CA THR A 288 -4.97 -2.03 -5.82
C THR A 288 -4.26 -0.69 -6.08
N GLY A 289 -4.94 0.44 -5.83
CA GLY A 289 -4.35 1.77 -5.93
C GLY A 289 -3.16 2.00 -5.00
N GLU A 290 -3.13 1.39 -3.82
CA GLU A 290 -1.96 1.43 -2.93
C GLU A 290 -0.76 0.74 -3.57
N ILE A 291 -0.95 -0.44 -4.13
CA ILE A 291 0.12 -1.22 -4.77
C ILE A 291 0.67 -0.48 -6.00
N THR A 292 -0.20 0.12 -6.82
CA THR A 292 0.23 0.88 -8.01
C THR A 292 0.94 2.18 -7.66
N THR A 293 0.59 2.86 -6.55
CA THR A 293 1.33 4.06 -6.11
C THR A 293 2.77 3.74 -5.70
N ARG A 294 3.06 2.51 -5.24
CA ARG A 294 4.45 2.07 -4.94
C ARG A 294 5.32 1.94 -6.20
N TYR A 295 4.71 1.68 -7.35
CA TYR A 295 5.41 1.78 -8.63
C TYR A 295 5.90 3.21 -8.91
N SER A 296 5.06 4.22 -8.64
CA SER A 296 5.47 5.63 -8.73
C SER A 296 6.57 5.98 -7.72
N ASP A 297 6.50 5.40 -6.51
CA ASP A 297 7.56 5.53 -5.49
C ASP A 297 8.91 4.98 -6.02
N ALA A 298 8.91 3.82 -6.68
CA ALA A 298 10.11 3.24 -7.29
C ALA A 298 10.68 4.14 -8.40
N SER A 299 9.82 4.75 -9.23
CA SER A 299 10.24 5.71 -10.24
C SER A 299 10.86 6.98 -9.63
N THR A 300 10.29 7.48 -8.52
CA THR A 300 10.85 8.62 -7.76
C THR A 300 12.24 8.29 -7.20
N ILE A 301 12.39 7.11 -6.61
CA ILE A 301 13.68 6.62 -6.11
C ILE A 301 14.72 6.60 -7.22
N LYS A 302 14.37 6.00 -8.38
CA LYS A 302 15.24 5.95 -9.55
C LYS A 302 15.70 7.34 -9.98
N SER A 303 14.76 8.30 -10.16
CA SER A 303 15.08 9.65 -10.65
C SER A 303 16.08 10.36 -9.72
N VAL A 304 15.86 10.23 -8.42
CA VAL A 304 16.72 10.82 -7.40
C VAL A 304 18.10 10.17 -7.38
N PHE A 305 18.18 8.84 -7.40
CA PHE A 305 19.46 8.16 -7.38
C PHE A 305 20.27 8.37 -8.66
N THR A 306 19.62 8.38 -9.82
CA THR A 306 20.32 8.57 -11.09
C THR A 306 20.77 10.01 -11.29
N SER A 307 19.93 10.99 -10.94
CA SER A 307 20.28 12.41 -11.07
C SER A 307 21.20 12.88 -9.95
N ILE A 308 20.91 12.50 -8.69
CA ILE A 308 21.60 13.06 -7.52
C ILE A 308 22.90 12.32 -7.22
N ALA A 309 22.89 10.97 -7.22
CA ALA A 309 24.10 10.23 -6.86
C ALA A 309 25.25 10.48 -7.81
N LEU A 310 24.95 10.65 -9.10
CA LEU A 310 25.94 10.95 -10.11
C LEU A 310 26.37 12.41 -10.10
N SER A 311 25.42 13.37 -10.08
CA SER A 311 25.75 14.78 -10.00
C SER A 311 26.54 15.09 -8.73
N VAL A 312 26.05 14.64 -7.56
CA VAL A 312 26.72 14.93 -6.28
C VAL A 312 28.15 14.39 -6.21
N VAL A 313 28.39 13.16 -6.67
CA VAL A 313 29.75 12.60 -6.66
C VAL A 313 30.68 13.40 -7.56
N MET A 314 30.21 13.78 -8.75
CA MET A 314 30.96 14.57 -9.71
C MET A 314 31.23 15.99 -9.20
N ASP A 315 30.21 16.61 -8.65
CA ASP A 315 30.22 17.98 -8.16
C ASP A 315 31.14 18.12 -6.93
N VAL A 316 31.14 17.10 -6.05
CA VAL A 316 32.07 17.06 -4.92
C VAL A 316 33.56 16.97 -5.41
N VAL A 317 33.83 16.12 -6.40
CA VAL A 317 35.17 16.02 -6.99
C VAL A 317 35.55 17.35 -7.62
N MET A 318 34.65 17.97 -8.39
CA MET A 318 34.88 19.28 -9.02
C MET A 318 35.13 20.36 -7.97
N ALA A 319 34.30 20.41 -6.91
CA ALA A 319 34.48 21.38 -5.83
C ALA A 319 35.79 21.18 -5.07
N CYS A 320 36.23 19.94 -4.82
CA CYS A 320 37.54 19.69 -4.19
C CYS A 320 38.70 20.16 -5.05
N VAL A 321 38.70 19.84 -6.35
CA VAL A 321 39.78 20.24 -7.27
C VAL A 321 39.82 21.76 -7.42
N THR A 322 38.67 22.38 -7.71
CA THR A 322 38.59 23.86 -7.86
C THR A 322 38.90 24.58 -6.55
N GLY A 323 38.50 24.02 -5.39
CA GLY A 323 38.79 24.58 -4.08
C GLY A 323 40.30 24.66 -3.80
N VAL A 324 41.10 23.63 -4.15
CA VAL A 324 42.56 23.64 -4.01
C VAL A 324 43.19 24.73 -4.90
N ILE A 325 42.66 24.88 -6.13
CA ILE A 325 43.17 25.89 -7.06
C ILE A 325 42.84 27.31 -6.57
N LEU A 326 41.59 27.54 -6.15
CA LEU A 326 41.14 28.83 -5.60
C LEU A 326 41.96 29.26 -4.37
N PHE A 327 42.24 28.30 -3.47
CA PHE A 327 43.04 28.54 -2.28
C PHE A 327 44.46 28.99 -2.66
N ARG A 328 45.06 28.36 -3.68
CA ARG A 328 46.38 28.73 -4.20
C ARG A 328 46.39 30.07 -4.95
N MET A 329 45.30 30.43 -5.61
CA MET A 329 45.15 31.68 -6.31
C MET A 329 45.01 32.86 -5.33
N ASN A 330 44.11 32.74 -4.37
CA ASN A 330 43.88 33.78 -3.37
C ASN A 330 43.14 33.25 -2.14
N ALA A 331 43.82 33.11 -1.01
CA ALA A 331 43.28 32.56 0.21
C ALA A 331 42.17 33.45 0.84
N THR A 332 42.27 34.78 0.69
CA THR A 332 41.30 35.72 1.24
C THR A 332 39.96 35.60 0.51
N LEU A 333 39.94 35.63 -0.82
CA LEU A 333 38.74 35.48 -1.62
C LEU A 333 38.15 34.08 -1.46
N PHE A 334 38.98 33.05 -1.33
CA PHE A 334 38.54 31.69 -1.11
C PHE A 334 37.85 31.52 0.25
N SER A 335 38.32 32.20 1.31
CA SER A 335 37.65 32.16 2.62
C SER A 335 36.22 32.69 2.56
N ILE A 336 35.96 33.73 1.74
CA ILE A 336 34.60 34.23 1.50
C ILE A 336 33.74 33.16 0.77
N SER A 337 34.31 32.49 -0.23
CA SER A 337 33.63 31.42 -0.97
C SER A 337 33.28 30.22 -0.06
N ILE A 338 34.18 29.83 0.86
CA ILE A 338 33.90 28.81 1.88
C ILE A 338 32.75 29.26 2.80
N PHE A 339 32.82 30.52 3.26
CA PHE A 339 31.75 31.05 4.15
C PHE A 339 30.39 31.04 3.45
N THR A 340 30.34 31.42 2.15
CA THR A 340 29.11 31.31 1.33
C THR A 340 28.58 29.87 1.29
N THR A 341 29.46 28.92 1.05
CA THR A 341 29.14 27.50 0.98
C THR A 341 28.61 26.97 2.31
N LEU A 342 29.28 27.31 3.43
CA LEU A 342 28.85 26.90 4.76
C LEU A 342 27.44 27.46 5.12
N LEU A 343 27.20 28.72 4.75
CA LEU A 343 25.88 29.34 4.99
C LEU A 343 24.77 28.71 4.16
N SER A 344 25.07 28.34 2.91
CA SER A 344 24.15 27.59 2.03
C SER A 344 23.86 26.18 2.57
N ILE A 345 24.86 25.47 3.08
CA ILE A 345 24.68 24.18 3.75
C ILE A 345 23.80 24.32 5.00
N LEU A 346 24.03 25.35 5.81
CA LEU A 346 23.20 25.63 6.98
C LEU A 346 21.72 25.84 6.59
N LEU A 347 21.49 26.54 5.48
CA LEU A 347 20.14 26.75 4.94
C LEU A 347 19.44 25.40 4.63
N VAL A 348 20.16 24.42 4.02
CA VAL A 348 19.63 23.07 3.78
C VAL A 348 19.16 22.42 5.07
N PHE A 349 19.92 22.51 6.16
CA PHE A 349 19.55 21.93 7.45
C PHE A 349 18.33 22.63 8.09
N ILE A 350 18.21 23.95 7.96
CA ILE A 350 17.06 24.72 8.50
C ILE A 350 15.77 24.28 7.80
N PHE A 351 15.78 24.14 6.48
CA PHE A 351 14.58 23.78 5.70
C PHE A 351 14.26 22.29 5.67
N LYS A 352 15.13 21.42 6.21
CA LYS A 352 14.94 19.97 6.22
C LYS A 352 13.61 19.53 6.85
N GLN A 353 13.25 20.05 8.03
CA GLN A 353 12.04 19.65 8.73
C GLN A 353 10.75 20.20 8.08
N PRO A 354 10.68 21.49 7.67
CA PRO A 354 9.55 22.02 6.92
C PRO A 354 9.24 21.18 5.66
N PHE A 355 10.24 20.88 4.83
CA PHE A 355 10.03 20.09 3.62
C PHE A 355 9.59 18.67 3.91
N LYS A 356 10.16 18.01 4.91
CA LYS A 356 9.73 16.67 5.30
C LYS A 356 8.24 16.63 5.63
N ARG A 357 7.75 17.57 6.45
CA ARG A 357 6.32 17.63 6.83
C ARG A 357 5.42 17.84 5.62
N ILE A 358 5.77 18.81 4.77
CA ILE A 358 4.97 19.10 3.58
C ILE A 358 4.94 17.94 2.61
N ASN A 359 6.06 17.26 2.39
CA ASN A 359 6.09 16.09 1.52
C ASN A 359 5.21 14.95 2.06
N GLU A 360 5.25 14.70 3.38
CA GLU A 360 4.36 13.72 4.00
C GLU A 360 2.88 14.10 3.82
N GLU A 361 2.51 15.38 4.01
CA GLU A 361 1.17 15.90 3.79
C GLU A 361 0.75 15.80 2.30
N THR A 362 1.62 16.16 1.38
CA THR A 362 1.38 16.09 -0.08
C THR A 362 1.10 14.66 -0.51
N MET A 363 1.94 13.71 -0.08
CA MET A 363 1.78 12.30 -0.46
C MET A 363 0.47 11.71 0.06
N GLN A 364 0.09 12.04 1.29
CA GLN A 364 -1.17 11.57 1.87
C GLN A 364 -2.38 12.16 1.14
N GLN A 365 -2.38 13.48 0.90
CA GLN A 365 -3.49 14.14 0.20
C GLN A 365 -3.63 13.67 -1.24
N SER A 366 -2.51 13.40 -1.93
CA SER A 366 -2.52 12.82 -3.28
C SER A 366 -3.11 11.40 -3.28
N ALA A 367 -2.83 10.59 -2.25
CA ALA A 367 -3.42 9.25 -2.13
C ALA A 367 -4.94 9.31 -1.91
N ILE A 368 -5.42 10.24 -1.06
CA ILE A 368 -6.86 10.45 -0.82
C ILE A 368 -7.55 10.89 -2.12
N LEU A 369 -7.01 11.90 -2.80
CA LEU A 369 -7.57 12.43 -4.04
C LEU A 369 -7.63 11.36 -5.13
N ASN A 370 -6.54 10.60 -5.32
CA ASN A 370 -6.51 9.51 -6.30
C ASN A 370 -7.51 8.40 -5.95
N SER A 371 -7.64 8.03 -4.67
CA SER A 371 -8.61 7.03 -4.24
C SER A 371 -10.03 7.47 -4.55
N GLN A 372 -10.39 8.72 -4.24
CA GLN A 372 -11.72 9.26 -4.51
C GLN A 372 -12.01 9.32 -6.01
N MET A 373 -11.05 9.77 -6.82
CA MET A 373 -11.19 9.81 -8.27
C MET A 373 -11.43 8.41 -8.87
N ILE A 374 -10.68 7.39 -8.41
CA ILE A 374 -10.86 6.01 -8.85
C ILE A 374 -12.24 5.48 -8.40
N GLU A 375 -12.68 5.80 -7.20
CA GLU A 375 -13.97 5.37 -6.65
C GLU A 375 -15.13 5.98 -7.42
N SER A 376 -15.12 7.29 -7.67
CA SER A 376 -16.14 8.00 -8.46
C SER A 376 -16.22 7.47 -9.90
N LEU A 377 -15.07 7.20 -10.55
CA LEU A 377 -15.05 6.65 -11.91
C LEU A 377 -15.52 5.18 -11.96
N ARG A 378 -15.19 4.35 -10.95
CA ARG A 378 -15.72 2.98 -10.86
C ARG A 378 -17.21 2.96 -10.59
N GLY A 379 -17.71 3.88 -9.79
CA GLY A 379 -19.11 4.06 -9.45
C GLY A 379 -19.90 4.91 -10.41
N ILE A 380 -19.37 5.24 -11.61
CA ILE A 380 -19.95 6.23 -12.52
C ILE A 380 -21.40 5.89 -12.93
N GLU A 381 -21.71 4.61 -13.09
CA GLU A 381 -23.06 4.16 -13.40
C GLU A 381 -24.03 4.52 -12.25
N THR A 382 -23.59 4.29 -11.01
CA THR A 382 -24.38 4.64 -9.81
C THR A 382 -24.54 6.16 -9.69
N VAL A 383 -23.52 6.94 -9.98
CA VAL A 383 -23.57 8.41 -9.98
C VAL A 383 -24.58 8.88 -11.04
N LYS A 384 -24.49 8.32 -12.25
CA LYS A 384 -25.36 8.68 -13.37
C LYS A 384 -26.83 8.29 -13.14
N CYS A 385 -27.08 7.08 -12.65
CA CYS A 385 -28.48 6.63 -12.43
C CYS A 385 -29.18 7.38 -11.28
N ASN A 386 -28.42 8.00 -10.37
CA ASN A 386 -28.99 8.80 -9.27
C ASN A 386 -28.90 10.30 -9.54
N ALA A 387 -28.35 10.75 -10.68
CA ALA A 387 -28.14 12.15 -11.05
C ALA A 387 -27.35 12.94 -9.98
N GLU A 388 -26.30 12.31 -9.40
CA GLU A 388 -25.47 12.86 -8.30
C GLU A 388 -24.13 13.42 -8.80
N GLU A 389 -24.02 13.79 -10.09
CA GLU A 389 -22.76 14.27 -10.68
C GLU A 389 -22.23 15.53 -9.99
N ASP A 390 -23.10 16.47 -9.68
CA ASP A 390 -22.72 17.73 -9.06
C ASP A 390 -22.20 17.51 -7.63
N ARG A 391 -22.83 16.62 -6.89
CA ARG A 391 -22.42 16.27 -5.52
C ARG A 391 -21.07 15.55 -5.49
N GLU A 392 -20.85 14.62 -6.43
CA GLU A 392 -19.56 13.95 -6.59
C GLU A 392 -18.45 14.92 -7.01
N LEU A 393 -18.78 15.85 -7.93
CA LEU A 393 -17.86 16.90 -8.34
C LEU A 393 -17.48 17.80 -7.16
N GLU A 394 -18.44 18.23 -6.34
CA GLU A 394 -18.18 19.02 -5.12
C GLU A 394 -17.30 18.27 -4.11
N ALA A 395 -17.49 16.96 -3.96
CA ALA A 395 -16.67 16.13 -3.09
C ALA A 395 -15.21 16.07 -3.59
N LEU A 396 -15.03 15.85 -4.90
CA LEU A 396 -13.73 15.84 -5.55
C LEU A 396 -13.06 17.23 -5.48
N GLU A 397 -13.82 18.29 -5.70
CA GLU A 397 -13.35 19.69 -5.62
C GLU A 397 -12.81 20.02 -4.23
N ARG A 398 -13.51 19.62 -3.16
CA ARG A 398 -13.05 19.80 -1.79
C ARG A 398 -11.67 19.19 -1.54
N GLU A 399 -11.46 17.96 -1.99
CA GLU A 399 -10.17 17.28 -1.82
C GLU A 399 -9.08 17.87 -2.74
N TYR A 400 -9.44 18.26 -3.94
CA TYR A 400 -8.53 18.94 -4.88
C TYR A 400 -8.08 20.31 -4.34
N ILE A 401 -8.99 21.11 -3.78
CA ILE A 401 -8.67 22.40 -3.15
C ILE A 401 -7.73 22.20 -1.94
N LYS A 402 -7.92 21.11 -1.14
CA LYS A 402 -6.98 20.80 -0.05
C LYS A 402 -5.58 20.49 -0.61
N SER A 403 -5.49 19.71 -1.67
CA SER A 403 -4.22 19.41 -2.36
C SER A 403 -3.54 20.68 -2.88
N LEU A 404 -4.30 21.58 -3.50
CA LEU A 404 -3.79 22.88 -3.98
C LEU A 404 -3.28 23.77 -2.81
N LYS A 405 -3.98 23.80 -1.68
CA LYS A 405 -3.52 24.56 -0.48
C LYS A 405 -2.19 24.04 0.06
N ILE A 406 -2.00 22.72 0.08
CA ILE A 406 -0.72 22.08 0.49
C ILE A 406 0.36 22.44 -0.53
N SER A 407 0.08 22.31 -1.83
CA SER A 407 0.99 22.66 -2.91
C SER A 407 1.41 24.14 -2.85
N LEU A 408 0.45 25.05 -2.62
CA LEU A 408 0.73 26.47 -2.44
C LEU A 408 1.66 26.72 -1.23
N ARG A 409 1.41 26.03 -0.11
CA ARG A 409 2.28 26.13 1.07
C ARG A 409 3.67 25.61 0.79
N SER A 410 3.80 24.51 0.06
CA SER A 410 5.07 23.95 -0.41
C SER A 410 5.82 24.95 -1.26
N SER A 411 5.15 25.53 -2.27
CA SER A 411 5.74 26.52 -3.18
C SER A 411 6.19 27.78 -2.43
N LYS A 412 5.40 28.27 -1.45
CA LYS A 412 5.81 29.41 -0.61
C LYS A 412 7.10 29.13 0.16
N ILE A 413 7.21 27.96 0.79
CA ILE A 413 8.43 27.59 1.55
C ILE A 413 9.63 27.46 0.59
N SER A 414 9.46 26.84 -0.58
CA SER A 414 10.49 26.72 -1.61
C SER A 414 10.93 28.09 -2.12
N THR A 415 9.99 29.02 -2.37
CA THR A 415 10.27 30.38 -2.80
C THR A 415 11.06 31.16 -1.74
N VAL A 416 10.67 31.03 -0.45
CA VAL A 416 11.41 31.68 0.65
C VAL A 416 12.83 31.11 0.75
N GLN A 417 13.00 29.79 0.64
CA GLN A 417 14.34 29.16 0.64
C GLN A 417 15.18 29.68 -0.55
N SER A 418 14.61 29.72 -1.74
CA SER A 418 15.29 30.21 -2.96
C SER A 418 15.67 31.68 -2.81
N LEU A 419 14.78 32.53 -2.28
CA LEU A 419 15.08 33.94 -2.02
C LEU A 419 16.27 34.10 -1.07
N ILE A 420 16.24 33.38 0.06
CA ILE A 420 17.34 33.46 1.04
C ILE A 420 18.66 32.97 0.42
N SER A 421 18.62 31.86 -0.35
CA SER A 421 19.79 31.34 -1.06
C SER A 421 20.33 32.36 -2.07
N THR A 422 19.46 32.98 -2.86
CA THR A 422 19.85 34.03 -3.82
C THR A 422 20.44 35.25 -3.12
N LEU A 423 19.87 35.70 -2.01
CA LEU A 423 20.39 36.81 -1.21
C LEU A 423 21.81 36.48 -0.67
N ILE A 424 22.01 35.29 -0.13
CA ILE A 424 23.31 34.82 0.36
C ILE A 424 24.34 34.88 -0.77
N THR A 425 24.05 34.28 -1.92
CA THR A 425 24.99 34.22 -3.04
C THR A 425 25.25 35.60 -3.66
N THR A 426 24.22 36.44 -3.76
CA THR A 426 24.35 37.80 -4.34
C THR A 426 25.14 38.72 -3.42
N ILE A 427 24.81 38.80 -2.13
CA ILE A 427 25.48 39.67 -1.17
C ILE A 427 26.95 39.27 -1.00
N LEU A 428 27.21 37.96 -0.80
CA LEU A 428 28.57 37.48 -0.65
C LEU A 428 29.37 37.55 -1.96
N GLY A 429 28.69 37.42 -3.10
CA GLY A 429 29.26 37.69 -4.42
C GLY A 429 29.70 39.15 -4.59
N MET A 430 28.87 40.12 -4.13
CA MET A 430 29.24 41.55 -4.10
C MET A 430 30.43 41.81 -3.16
N VAL A 431 30.44 41.16 -1.98
CA VAL A 431 31.61 41.26 -1.05
C VAL A 431 32.86 40.70 -1.70
N THR A 432 32.79 39.54 -2.37
CA THR A 432 33.90 38.94 -3.11
C THR A 432 34.40 39.87 -4.23
N SER A 433 33.47 40.51 -4.95
CA SER A 433 33.80 41.50 -5.99
C SER A 433 34.48 42.73 -5.42
N TYR A 434 33.95 43.27 -4.31
CA TYR A 434 34.54 44.42 -3.64
C TYR A 434 35.99 44.13 -3.18
N VAL A 435 36.18 43.02 -2.44
CA VAL A 435 37.52 42.64 -1.95
C VAL A 435 38.47 42.34 -3.10
N GLY A 436 37.99 41.62 -4.13
CA GLY A 436 38.82 41.30 -5.30
C GLY A 436 39.27 42.53 -6.10
N ILE A 437 38.35 43.48 -6.34
CA ILE A 437 38.67 44.73 -7.02
C ILE A 437 39.62 45.59 -6.17
N MET A 438 39.44 45.64 -4.85
CA MET A 438 40.37 46.35 -3.97
C MET A 438 41.79 45.74 -4.04
N GLN A 439 41.93 44.44 -4.07
CA GLN A 439 43.23 43.77 -4.25
C GLN A 439 43.84 44.06 -5.63
N VAL A 440 43.02 44.19 -6.68
CA VAL A 440 43.49 44.60 -8.00
C VAL A 440 43.99 46.04 -7.97
N LEU A 441 43.29 46.96 -7.32
CA LEU A 441 43.70 48.36 -7.17
C LEU A 441 44.98 48.51 -6.34
N ASN A 442 45.18 47.64 -5.36
CA ASN A 442 46.38 47.59 -4.53
C ASN A 442 47.61 46.93 -5.24
N GLY A 443 47.39 46.34 -6.44
CA GLY A 443 48.45 45.63 -7.17
C GLY A 443 48.74 44.21 -6.64
N GLU A 444 47.95 43.68 -5.73
CA GLU A 444 48.13 42.34 -5.16
C GLU A 444 47.66 41.23 -6.12
N MET A 445 46.80 41.59 -7.09
CA MET A 445 46.19 40.67 -8.06
C MET A 445 45.98 41.38 -9.39
N THR A 446 46.06 40.63 -10.52
CA THR A 446 45.71 41.17 -11.83
C THR A 446 44.21 41.15 -12.06
N LEU A 447 43.67 42.00 -12.94
CA LEU A 447 42.24 42.00 -13.28
C LEU A 447 41.84 40.68 -13.90
N GLY A 448 42.65 40.11 -14.80
CA GLY A 448 42.42 38.80 -15.40
C GLY A 448 42.48 37.67 -14.36
N GLY A 449 43.40 37.79 -13.38
CA GLY A 449 43.44 36.87 -12.25
C GLY A 449 42.16 36.86 -11.42
N TYR A 450 41.59 38.05 -11.12
CA TYR A 450 40.31 38.17 -10.45
C TYR A 450 39.14 37.56 -11.27
N MET A 451 39.11 37.83 -12.59
CA MET A 451 38.09 37.27 -13.46
C MET A 451 38.16 35.73 -13.55
N ALA A 452 39.39 35.20 -13.63
CA ALA A 452 39.63 33.74 -13.58
C ALA A 452 39.16 33.14 -12.23
N PHE A 453 39.48 33.80 -11.10
CA PHE A 453 39.00 33.41 -9.78
C PHE A 453 37.47 33.39 -9.69
N SER A 454 36.81 34.45 -10.16
CA SER A 454 35.35 34.57 -10.16
C SER A 454 34.69 33.44 -10.97
N THR A 455 35.22 33.12 -12.14
CA THR A 455 34.73 32.01 -12.97
C THR A 455 34.91 30.66 -12.27
N LEU A 456 36.07 30.40 -11.68
CA LEU A 456 36.33 29.16 -10.96
C LEU A 456 35.54 29.06 -9.66
N SER A 457 35.25 30.18 -8.98
CA SER A 457 34.45 30.22 -7.77
C SER A 457 33.02 29.73 -8.03
N SER A 458 32.46 29.95 -9.22
CA SER A 458 31.15 29.41 -9.59
C SER A 458 31.15 27.88 -9.66
N TYR A 459 32.18 27.23 -10.15
CA TYR A 459 32.34 25.78 -10.13
C TYR A 459 32.49 25.20 -8.72
N PHE A 460 32.97 25.99 -7.75
CA PHE A 460 33.03 25.60 -6.35
C PHE A 460 31.71 25.76 -5.61
N THR A 461 30.93 26.81 -5.89
CA THR A 461 29.68 27.13 -5.17
C THR A 461 28.44 26.51 -5.82
N SER A 462 28.43 26.29 -7.14
CA SER A 462 27.28 25.72 -7.90
C SER A 462 26.81 24.39 -7.36
N PRO A 463 27.66 23.41 -7.02
CA PRO A 463 27.23 22.13 -6.47
C PRO A 463 26.36 22.23 -5.21
N VAL A 464 26.66 23.17 -4.33
CA VAL A 464 25.88 23.37 -3.11
C VAL A 464 24.54 24.02 -3.41
N SER A 465 24.49 24.95 -4.35
CA SER A 465 23.22 25.55 -4.81
C SER A 465 22.31 24.50 -5.46
N GLU A 466 22.88 23.55 -6.19
CA GLU A 466 22.15 22.44 -6.76
C GLU A 466 21.60 21.49 -5.67
N LEU A 467 22.37 21.16 -4.64
CA LEU A 467 21.90 20.40 -3.49
C LEU A 467 20.74 21.11 -2.76
N VAL A 468 20.74 22.44 -2.68
CA VAL A 468 19.62 23.22 -2.13
C VAL A 468 18.35 22.99 -2.96
N SER A 469 18.46 23.04 -4.28
CA SER A 469 17.31 22.84 -5.19
C SER A 469 16.77 21.40 -5.16
N LEU A 470 17.65 20.42 -5.00
CA LEU A 470 17.30 18.99 -4.95
C LEU A 470 16.79 18.52 -3.58
N GLN A 471 16.86 19.37 -2.55
CA GLN A 471 16.53 19.01 -1.18
C GLN A 471 15.12 18.38 -1.05
N MET A 472 14.15 18.93 -1.75
CA MET A 472 12.78 18.46 -1.74
C MET A 472 12.66 17.05 -2.36
N SER A 473 13.30 16.83 -3.50
CA SER A 473 13.36 15.54 -4.19
C SER A 473 14.03 14.47 -3.35
N ILE A 474 15.14 14.83 -2.66
CA ILE A 474 15.84 13.92 -1.73
C ILE A 474 14.92 13.51 -0.58
N GLN A 475 14.15 14.44 0.00
CA GLN A 475 13.19 14.13 1.07
C GLN A 475 12.07 13.21 0.56
N GLN A 476 11.55 13.47 -0.63
CA GLN A 476 10.54 12.62 -1.26
C GLN A 476 11.07 11.20 -1.49
N ALA A 477 12.28 11.08 -2.04
CA ALA A 477 12.89 9.77 -2.24
C ALA A 477 13.12 9.00 -0.93
N GLN A 478 13.49 9.67 0.17
CA GLN A 478 13.63 9.02 1.47
C GLN A 478 12.31 8.41 1.96
N ILE A 479 11.18 9.08 1.73
CA ILE A 479 9.85 8.56 2.08
C ILE A 479 9.49 7.39 1.16
N SER A 480 9.71 7.55 -0.15
CA SER A 480 9.47 6.49 -1.14
C SER A 480 10.31 5.24 -0.89
N ILE A 481 11.60 5.40 -0.51
CA ILE A 481 12.47 4.29 -0.10
C ILE A 481 11.86 3.54 1.08
N LYS A 482 11.43 4.25 2.12
CA LYS A 482 10.83 3.61 3.29
C LYS A 482 9.61 2.78 2.92
N ARG A 483 8.70 3.34 2.12
CA ARG A 483 7.47 2.69 1.66
C ARG A 483 7.75 1.48 0.78
N LEU A 484 8.70 1.59 -0.15
CA LEU A 484 9.07 0.48 -1.03
C LEU A 484 9.72 -0.66 -0.23
N THR A 485 10.60 -0.33 0.74
CA THR A 485 11.23 -1.30 1.63
C THR A 485 10.18 -2.11 2.41
N GLU A 486 9.11 -1.48 2.86
CA GLU A 486 8.03 -2.17 3.59
C GLU A 486 7.36 -3.27 2.76
N ILE A 487 7.23 -3.10 1.43
CA ILE A 487 6.72 -4.15 0.55
C ILE A 487 7.81 -5.18 0.22
N MET A 488 9.02 -4.72 -0.07
CA MET A 488 10.13 -5.60 -0.44
C MET A 488 10.62 -6.48 0.72
N ASP A 489 10.36 -6.09 1.96
CA ASP A 489 10.67 -6.88 3.16
C ASP A 489 9.49 -7.76 3.60
N TYR A 490 8.37 -7.74 2.88
CA TYR A 490 7.25 -8.64 3.12
C TYR A 490 7.65 -10.06 2.69
N GLU A 491 7.30 -11.04 3.49
CA GLU A 491 7.63 -12.43 3.22
C GLU A 491 6.90 -12.94 1.97
N SER A 492 7.60 -13.66 1.11
CA SER A 492 6.99 -14.28 -0.06
C SER A 492 6.01 -15.39 0.36
N GLU A 493 5.04 -15.70 -0.50
CA GLU A 493 4.01 -16.71 -0.24
C GLU A 493 4.60 -18.11 0.04
N GLN A 494 5.78 -18.38 -0.46
CA GLN A 494 6.50 -19.62 -0.27
C GLN A 494 7.93 -19.33 0.16
N ASP A 495 8.43 -20.06 1.16
CA ASP A 495 9.81 -19.96 1.60
C ASP A 495 10.74 -20.57 0.54
N GLU A 496 11.54 -19.71 -0.11
CA GLU A 496 12.48 -20.13 -1.17
C GLU A 496 13.66 -20.97 -0.61
N THR A 497 13.83 -21.05 0.70
CA THR A 497 14.90 -21.83 1.35
C THR A 497 14.49 -23.26 1.69
N ARG A 498 13.18 -23.54 1.68
CA ARG A 498 12.63 -24.89 1.96
C ARG A 498 12.45 -25.64 0.64
N GLU A 499 12.87 -26.90 0.59
CA GLU A 499 12.58 -27.81 -0.51
C GLU A 499 11.14 -28.31 -0.37
N TYR A 500 10.36 -28.21 -1.45
CA TYR A 500 8.97 -28.65 -1.53
C TYR A 500 8.84 -29.79 -2.54
N THR A 501 7.94 -30.70 -2.27
CA THR A 501 7.56 -31.74 -3.21
C THR A 501 6.73 -31.15 -4.36
N GLU A 502 6.97 -31.57 -5.59
CA GLU A 502 6.15 -31.18 -6.73
C GLU A 502 4.97 -32.15 -6.89
N MET A 503 3.75 -31.61 -6.96
CA MET A 503 2.53 -32.38 -7.24
C MET A 503 2.30 -32.40 -8.75
N GLU A 504 2.43 -33.57 -9.38
CA GLU A 504 2.11 -33.68 -10.81
C GLU A 504 0.61 -33.72 -11.05
N LYS A 505 -0.11 -34.54 -10.29
CA LYS A 505 -1.58 -34.71 -10.33
C LYS A 505 -2.10 -35.06 -8.95
N ILE A 506 -3.39 -34.82 -8.74
CA ILE A 506 -4.10 -35.32 -7.56
C ILE A 506 -4.57 -36.73 -7.89
N ASP A 507 -4.03 -37.74 -7.20
CA ASP A 507 -4.30 -39.17 -7.40
C ASP A 507 -4.64 -39.92 -6.11
N GLY A 508 -5.23 -39.22 -5.15
CA GLY A 508 -5.72 -39.77 -3.90
C GLY A 508 -6.82 -38.92 -3.28
N ASP A 509 -7.34 -39.40 -2.17
CA ASP A 509 -8.37 -38.70 -1.40
C ASP A 509 -7.82 -37.39 -0.84
N ILE A 510 -8.68 -36.39 -0.74
CA ILE A 510 -8.35 -35.12 -0.08
C ILE A 510 -9.06 -35.12 1.27
N GLU A 511 -8.28 -35.04 2.33
CA GLU A 511 -8.80 -35.09 3.69
C GLU A 511 -8.58 -33.78 4.43
N PHE A 512 -9.63 -33.26 5.03
CA PHE A 512 -9.61 -32.18 6.02
C PHE A 512 -9.76 -32.81 7.41
N LYS A 513 -8.79 -32.56 8.30
CA LYS A 513 -8.77 -33.11 9.66
C LYS A 513 -8.74 -31.97 10.67
N ASP A 514 -9.82 -31.75 11.37
CA ASP A 514 -9.99 -30.77 12.47
C ASP A 514 -9.55 -29.35 12.08
N VAL A 515 -9.89 -28.92 10.84
CA VAL A 515 -9.42 -27.68 10.27
C VAL A 515 -10.21 -26.50 10.83
N SER A 516 -9.51 -25.55 11.43
CA SER A 516 -10.05 -24.26 11.85
C SER A 516 -9.31 -23.12 11.16
N PHE A 517 -10.04 -22.06 10.80
CA PHE A 517 -9.48 -20.92 10.11
C PHE A 517 -10.26 -19.63 10.35
N ARG A 518 -9.55 -18.51 10.43
CA ARG A 518 -10.15 -17.17 10.47
C ARG A 518 -9.39 -16.18 9.57
N TYR A 519 -10.11 -15.22 9.02
CA TYR A 519 -9.51 -14.10 8.29
C TYR A 519 -9.06 -13.02 9.27
N GLY A 520 -7.75 -12.87 9.45
CA GLY A 520 -7.19 -11.88 10.35
C GLY A 520 -7.64 -12.07 11.80
N SER A 521 -8.22 -11.03 12.40
CA SER A 521 -8.72 -11.05 13.79
C SER A 521 -10.23 -11.22 13.92
N ARG A 522 -10.92 -11.66 12.85
CA ARG A 522 -12.38 -11.83 12.82
C ARG A 522 -12.82 -13.09 13.56
N SER A 523 -14.14 -13.28 13.65
CA SER A 523 -14.73 -14.56 14.06
C SER A 523 -14.22 -15.70 13.18
N PRO A 524 -14.10 -16.93 13.70
CA PRO A 524 -13.74 -18.09 12.91
C PRO A 524 -14.63 -18.22 11.67
N ALA A 525 -14.00 -18.45 10.51
CA ALA A 525 -14.70 -18.74 9.27
C ALA A 525 -14.91 -20.25 9.08
N LEU A 526 -14.05 -21.06 9.70
CA LEU A 526 -14.16 -22.51 9.84
C LEU A 526 -13.80 -22.89 11.27
N SER A 527 -14.56 -23.82 11.88
CA SER A 527 -14.36 -24.34 13.21
C SER A 527 -14.41 -25.86 13.17
N HIS A 528 -13.29 -26.52 13.45
CA HIS A 528 -13.18 -27.98 13.59
C HIS A 528 -13.76 -28.77 12.41
N VAL A 529 -13.54 -28.32 11.17
CA VAL A 529 -14.09 -28.93 9.96
C VAL A 529 -13.31 -30.20 9.60
N SER A 530 -14.03 -31.33 9.49
CA SER A 530 -13.45 -32.61 9.10
C SER A 530 -14.33 -33.28 8.05
N PHE A 531 -13.76 -33.58 6.87
CA PHE A 531 -14.41 -34.31 5.79
C PHE A 531 -13.40 -34.84 4.79
N THR A 532 -13.83 -35.71 3.90
CA THR A 532 -13.01 -36.28 2.82
C THR A 532 -13.69 -36.04 1.47
N ILE A 533 -12.89 -35.67 0.46
CA ILE A 533 -13.26 -35.70 -0.94
C ILE A 533 -12.64 -36.98 -1.52
N PRO A 534 -13.41 -38.07 -1.71
CA PRO A 534 -12.84 -39.28 -2.26
C PRO A 534 -12.40 -39.10 -3.71
N TYR A 535 -11.35 -39.76 -4.11
CA TYR A 535 -10.84 -39.70 -5.49
C TYR A 535 -11.90 -40.12 -6.51
N GLY A 536 -12.05 -39.33 -7.56
CA GLY A 536 -13.06 -39.58 -8.62
C GLY A 536 -14.50 -39.29 -8.21
N LYS A 537 -14.77 -38.75 -7.00
CA LYS A 537 -16.11 -38.46 -6.51
C LYS A 537 -16.45 -36.96 -6.56
N LYS A 538 -17.74 -36.69 -6.60
CA LYS A 538 -18.33 -35.36 -6.68
C LYS A 538 -18.88 -34.96 -5.32
N VAL A 539 -18.27 -33.97 -4.69
CA VAL A 539 -18.65 -33.47 -3.37
C VAL A 539 -19.20 -32.05 -3.51
N ALA A 540 -20.36 -31.80 -2.93
CA ALA A 540 -20.98 -30.47 -2.91
C ALA A 540 -20.90 -29.83 -1.53
N LEU A 541 -20.63 -28.52 -1.49
CA LEU A 541 -20.73 -27.65 -0.31
C LEU A 541 -21.93 -26.75 -0.44
N VAL A 542 -22.87 -26.85 0.51
CA VAL A 542 -24.07 -26.03 0.56
C VAL A 542 -24.23 -25.35 1.92
N GLY A 543 -25.02 -24.30 2.00
CA GLY A 543 -25.24 -23.54 3.24
C GLY A 543 -25.51 -22.07 2.98
N SER A 544 -25.85 -21.36 4.05
CA SER A 544 -26.11 -19.91 4.00
C SER A 544 -24.89 -19.10 3.51
N SER A 545 -25.12 -17.86 3.05
CA SER A 545 -24.00 -16.97 2.73
C SER A 545 -23.16 -16.71 3.99
N GLY A 546 -21.84 -16.79 3.87
CA GLY A 546 -20.92 -16.63 5.00
C GLY A 546 -20.69 -17.90 5.85
N SER A 547 -21.25 -19.06 5.49
CA SER A 547 -21.05 -20.32 6.23
C SER A 547 -19.65 -20.95 6.09
N GLY A 548 -18.74 -20.39 5.29
CA GLY A 548 -17.37 -20.87 5.16
C GLY A 548 -17.07 -21.66 3.88
N LYS A 549 -18.01 -21.86 2.95
CA LYS A 549 -17.84 -22.66 1.72
C LYS A 549 -16.64 -22.25 0.88
N SER A 550 -16.57 -20.98 0.47
CA SER A 550 -15.45 -20.47 -0.35
C SER A 550 -14.13 -20.34 0.46
N THR A 551 -14.16 -20.46 1.78
CA THR A 551 -12.97 -20.57 2.60
C THR A 551 -12.29 -21.92 2.41
N ILE A 552 -13.05 -23.01 2.32
CA ILE A 552 -12.54 -24.35 2.03
C ILE A 552 -11.80 -24.37 0.67
N THR A 553 -12.39 -23.77 -0.36
CA THR A 553 -11.76 -23.70 -1.70
C THR A 553 -10.46 -22.91 -1.67
N LYS A 554 -10.40 -21.81 -0.91
CA LYS A 554 -9.19 -20.98 -0.78
C LYS A 554 -8.09 -21.66 0.01
N LEU A 555 -8.40 -22.45 1.03
CA LEU A 555 -7.43 -23.27 1.75
C LEU A 555 -6.86 -24.37 0.86
N LEU A 556 -7.70 -25.04 0.08
CA LEU A 556 -7.26 -26.09 -0.84
C LEU A 556 -6.36 -25.55 -1.97
N LEU A 557 -6.58 -24.32 -2.41
CA LEU A 557 -5.70 -23.61 -3.35
C LEU A 557 -4.42 -23.04 -2.71
N LYS A 558 -4.22 -23.28 -1.40
CA LYS A 558 -3.11 -22.70 -0.63
C LYS A 558 -3.03 -21.17 -0.75
N TYR A 559 -4.18 -20.48 -0.79
CA TYR A 559 -4.20 -19.01 -0.69
C TYR A 559 -4.05 -18.54 0.75
N TYR A 560 -4.40 -19.41 1.69
CA TYR A 560 -4.28 -19.24 3.13
C TYR A 560 -3.89 -20.57 3.77
N GLU A 561 -3.26 -20.49 4.94
CA GLU A 561 -2.93 -21.64 5.78
C GLU A 561 -3.97 -21.80 6.88
N PRO A 562 -4.33 -23.03 7.29
CA PRO A 562 -5.23 -23.26 8.42
C PRO A 562 -4.61 -22.77 9.74
N GLU A 563 -5.44 -22.29 10.68
CA GLU A 563 -4.99 -21.90 12.03
C GLU A 563 -4.70 -23.13 12.89
N SER A 564 -5.47 -24.20 12.68
CA SER A 564 -5.23 -25.52 13.29
C SER A 564 -5.80 -26.61 12.38
N GLY A 565 -5.40 -27.86 12.63
CA GLY A 565 -5.74 -29.01 11.81
C GLY A 565 -4.84 -29.15 10.59
N THR A 566 -5.11 -30.16 9.74
CA THR A 566 -4.30 -30.49 8.57
C THR A 566 -5.17 -30.76 7.35
N ILE A 567 -4.65 -30.45 6.17
CA ILE A 567 -5.24 -30.80 4.87
C ILE A 567 -4.25 -31.71 4.17
N SER A 568 -4.66 -32.90 3.78
CA SER A 568 -3.79 -33.85 3.09
C SER A 568 -4.37 -34.31 1.75
N VAL A 569 -3.50 -34.66 0.81
CA VAL A 569 -3.80 -35.19 -0.51
C VAL A 569 -3.07 -36.51 -0.67
N GLY A 570 -3.80 -37.61 -0.87
CA GLY A 570 -3.19 -38.93 -0.95
C GLY A 570 -2.39 -39.32 0.29
N GLY A 571 -2.76 -38.81 1.47
CA GLY A 571 -2.06 -39.04 2.74
C GLY A 571 -0.83 -38.16 3.03
N VAL A 572 -0.43 -37.30 2.08
CA VAL A 572 0.66 -36.32 2.26
C VAL A 572 0.08 -34.96 2.60
N ASP A 573 0.67 -34.29 3.59
CA ASP A 573 0.21 -32.95 3.99
C ASP A 573 0.35 -31.96 2.81
N LEU A 574 -0.70 -31.17 2.59
CA LEU A 574 -0.72 -30.16 1.53
C LEU A 574 0.41 -29.13 1.68
N ASP A 575 0.87 -28.91 2.91
CA ASP A 575 1.94 -27.95 3.19
C ASP A 575 3.33 -28.41 2.70
N GLU A 576 3.50 -29.70 2.45
CA GLU A 576 4.75 -30.24 1.87
C GLU A 576 4.88 -29.99 0.37
N TYR A 577 3.80 -29.66 -0.32
CA TYR A 577 3.81 -29.40 -1.75
C TYR A 577 4.07 -27.94 -2.10
N SER A 578 4.70 -27.68 -3.24
CA SER A 578 4.86 -26.33 -3.75
C SER A 578 3.50 -25.71 -4.15
N ASN A 579 3.29 -24.43 -3.84
CA ASN A 579 2.04 -23.72 -4.14
C ASN A 579 1.72 -23.77 -5.65
N ALA A 580 2.76 -23.63 -6.48
CA ALA A 580 2.63 -23.66 -7.92
C ALA A 580 2.18 -25.04 -8.44
N SER A 581 2.70 -26.14 -7.87
CA SER A 581 2.33 -27.49 -8.29
C SER A 581 0.90 -27.82 -7.90
N VAL A 582 0.49 -27.51 -6.67
CA VAL A 582 -0.90 -27.68 -6.22
C VAL A 582 -1.86 -26.91 -7.13
N ARG A 583 -1.58 -25.65 -7.42
CA ARG A 583 -2.43 -24.84 -8.29
C ARG A 583 -2.42 -25.30 -9.73
N ARG A 584 -1.35 -25.93 -10.22
CA ARG A 584 -1.33 -26.58 -11.53
C ARG A 584 -2.19 -27.84 -11.58
N ALA A 585 -2.24 -28.59 -10.50
CA ALA A 585 -3.02 -29.85 -10.40
C ALA A 585 -4.53 -29.63 -10.21
N ILE A 586 -4.98 -28.42 -9.88
CA ILE A 586 -6.40 -28.07 -9.61
C ILE A 586 -6.94 -27.17 -10.73
N ALA A 587 -8.07 -27.50 -11.32
CA ALA A 587 -8.85 -26.64 -12.20
C ALA A 587 -9.86 -25.86 -11.36
N TYR A 588 -9.73 -24.54 -11.27
CA TYR A 588 -10.59 -23.68 -10.46
C TYR A 588 -11.39 -22.73 -11.33
N VAL A 589 -12.71 -22.71 -11.13
CA VAL A 589 -13.64 -21.74 -11.72
C VAL A 589 -14.16 -20.85 -10.59
N PRO A 590 -13.71 -19.60 -10.50
CA PRO A 590 -14.11 -18.69 -9.43
C PRO A 590 -15.53 -18.14 -9.62
N GLN A 591 -16.12 -17.64 -8.53
CA GLN A 591 -17.40 -16.95 -8.54
C GLN A 591 -17.37 -15.70 -9.46
N ASN A 592 -16.36 -14.87 -9.31
CA ASN A 592 -16.14 -13.70 -10.15
C ASN A 592 -15.06 -14.01 -11.20
N VAL A 593 -15.45 -14.02 -12.46
CA VAL A 593 -14.57 -14.34 -13.58
C VAL A 593 -13.87 -13.08 -14.08
N GLU A 594 -12.54 -13.05 -13.96
CA GLU A 594 -11.69 -12.02 -14.53
C GLU A 594 -11.17 -12.44 -15.91
N LEU A 595 -11.36 -11.58 -16.90
CA LEU A 595 -10.85 -11.71 -18.26
C LEU A 595 -9.82 -10.60 -18.52
N PHE A 596 -8.73 -10.96 -19.14
CA PHE A 596 -7.66 -10.02 -19.50
C PHE A 596 -7.95 -9.34 -20.84
N SER A 597 -7.46 -8.12 -21.00
CA SER A 597 -7.46 -7.39 -22.26
C SER A 597 -6.53 -8.08 -23.27
N LYS A 598 -6.97 -9.22 -23.81
CA LYS A 598 -6.31 -10.11 -24.75
C LYS A 598 -7.35 -10.74 -25.66
N THR A 599 -6.91 -11.54 -26.63
CA THR A 599 -7.84 -12.32 -27.47
C THR A 599 -8.57 -13.38 -26.63
N ILE A 600 -9.74 -13.83 -27.12
CA ILE A 600 -10.46 -14.96 -26.51
C ILE A 600 -9.56 -16.20 -26.47
N TYR A 601 -8.82 -16.46 -27.55
CA TYR A 601 -7.83 -17.53 -27.61
C TYR A 601 -6.81 -17.44 -26.49
N ASP A 602 -6.18 -16.27 -26.28
CA ASP A 602 -5.21 -16.06 -25.21
C ASP A 602 -5.84 -16.15 -23.81
N ASN A 603 -7.08 -15.71 -23.67
CA ASN A 603 -7.81 -15.82 -22.41
C ASN A 603 -8.10 -17.26 -22.02
N ILE A 604 -8.44 -18.13 -22.96
CA ILE A 604 -8.70 -19.55 -22.66
C ILE A 604 -7.39 -20.28 -22.37
N ARG A 605 -6.34 -20.07 -23.19
CA ARG A 605 -5.07 -20.80 -23.05
C ARG A 605 -4.20 -20.36 -21.87
N ILE A 606 -4.62 -19.39 -21.06
CA ILE A 606 -3.86 -18.93 -19.89
C ILE A 606 -3.54 -20.08 -18.91
N SER A 607 -4.40 -21.09 -18.84
CA SER A 607 -4.20 -22.28 -18.01
C SER A 607 -3.17 -23.27 -18.60
N ARG A 608 -2.94 -23.26 -19.92
CA ARG A 608 -1.98 -24.07 -20.66
C ARG A 608 -1.46 -23.28 -21.87
N PRO A 609 -0.39 -22.47 -21.69
CA PRO A 609 0.10 -21.53 -22.72
C PRO A 609 0.52 -22.19 -24.04
N GLU A 610 0.95 -23.45 -24.01
CA GLU A 610 1.38 -24.22 -25.18
C GLU A 610 0.22 -24.82 -26.00
N ALA A 611 -1.04 -24.68 -25.52
CA ALA A 611 -2.18 -25.29 -26.18
C ALA A 611 -2.40 -24.74 -27.59
N SER A 612 -2.64 -25.63 -28.53
CA SER A 612 -2.97 -25.32 -29.92
C SER A 612 -4.39 -24.69 -30.02
N LEU A 613 -4.66 -24.05 -31.17
CA LEU A 613 -5.99 -23.48 -31.42
C LEU A 613 -7.09 -24.58 -31.43
N ASP A 614 -6.76 -25.78 -31.89
CA ASP A 614 -7.72 -26.89 -31.97
C ASP A 614 -8.04 -27.43 -30.57
N GLU A 615 -7.05 -27.53 -29.68
CA GLU A 615 -7.29 -27.88 -28.27
C GLU A 615 -8.14 -26.81 -27.56
N VAL A 616 -7.87 -25.52 -27.83
CA VAL A 616 -8.69 -24.40 -27.29
C VAL A 616 -10.14 -24.47 -27.83
N LYS A 617 -10.33 -24.79 -29.13
CA LYS A 617 -11.66 -25.00 -29.69
C LYS A 617 -12.36 -26.20 -29.08
N ALA A 618 -11.64 -27.28 -28.83
CA ALA A 618 -12.20 -28.45 -28.17
C ALA A 618 -12.67 -28.15 -26.74
N ALA A 619 -11.84 -27.44 -25.98
CA ALA A 619 -12.20 -26.98 -24.62
C ALA A 619 -13.39 -26.02 -24.64
N ALA A 620 -13.44 -25.10 -25.60
CA ALA A 620 -14.55 -24.17 -25.75
C ALA A 620 -15.87 -24.87 -26.15
N LYS A 621 -15.80 -25.93 -26.96
CA LYS A 621 -16.97 -26.77 -27.26
C LYS A 621 -17.47 -27.49 -26.00
N LYS A 622 -16.56 -28.04 -25.19
CA LYS A 622 -16.88 -28.67 -23.90
C LYS A 622 -17.55 -27.70 -22.91
N ALA A 623 -17.28 -26.40 -23.00
CA ALA A 623 -17.84 -25.37 -22.15
C ALA A 623 -19.05 -24.64 -22.77
N ASP A 624 -19.62 -25.14 -23.87
CA ASP A 624 -20.67 -24.46 -24.63
C ASP A 624 -20.34 -23.01 -25.01
N ALA A 625 -19.05 -22.72 -25.14
CA ALA A 625 -18.57 -21.37 -25.50
C ALA A 625 -18.36 -21.21 -27.01
N HIS A 626 -18.20 -22.31 -27.76
CA HIS A 626 -17.82 -22.28 -29.17
C HIS A 626 -18.83 -21.54 -30.05
N GLU A 627 -20.11 -21.73 -29.82
CA GLU A 627 -21.17 -21.18 -30.67
C GLU A 627 -21.28 -19.67 -30.55
N PHE A 628 -21.17 -19.09 -29.35
CA PHE A 628 -21.17 -17.64 -29.24
C PHE A 628 -19.86 -17.03 -29.76
N ILE A 629 -18.69 -17.70 -29.54
CA ILE A 629 -17.41 -17.24 -30.07
C ILE A 629 -17.43 -17.17 -31.60
N ARG A 630 -18.04 -18.16 -32.28
CA ARG A 630 -18.19 -18.15 -33.75
C ARG A 630 -19.02 -16.99 -34.30
N LYS A 631 -19.96 -16.49 -33.51
CA LYS A 631 -20.82 -15.35 -33.91
C LYS A 631 -20.07 -14.00 -33.83
N LEU A 632 -18.95 -13.95 -33.11
CA LEU A 632 -18.14 -12.73 -33.03
C LEU A 632 -17.39 -12.49 -34.33
N PRO A 633 -17.18 -11.22 -34.74
CA PRO A 633 -16.54 -10.88 -36.04
C PRO A 633 -15.16 -11.52 -36.26
N LEU A 634 -14.33 -11.57 -35.23
CA LEU A 634 -12.96 -12.15 -35.27
C LEU A 634 -12.87 -13.50 -34.57
N GLN A 635 -14.00 -14.06 -34.16
CA GLN A 635 -14.08 -15.36 -33.48
C GLN A 635 -13.08 -15.48 -32.32
N TYR A 636 -12.21 -16.47 -32.29
CA TYR A 636 -11.19 -16.66 -31.23
C TYR A 636 -10.15 -15.54 -31.18
N ASN A 637 -9.96 -14.79 -32.27
CA ASN A 637 -9.07 -13.64 -32.32
C ASN A 637 -9.74 -12.34 -31.88
N THR A 638 -11.02 -12.39 -31.46
CA THR A 638 -11.70 -11.23 -30.90
C THR A 638 -10.95 -10.78 -29.64
N TYR A 639 -10.51 -9.53 -29.64
CA TYR A 639 -9.85 -8.89 -28.53
C TYR A 639 -10.89 -8.44 -27.50
N LEU A 640 -10.72 -8.84 -26.26
CA LEU A 640 -11.59 -8.45 -25.14
C LEU A 640 -11.10 -7.15 -24.54
N GLU A 641 -12.04 -6.27 -24.22
CA GLU A 641 -11.77 -5.06 -23.45
C GLU A 641 -11.53 -5.37 -21.97
N GLU A 642 -11.26 -4.34 -21.16
CA GLU A 642 -10.96 -4.45 -19.74
C GLU A 642 -12.06 -5.24 -19.01
N ALA A 643 -11.63 -6.23 -18.20
CA ALA A 643 -12.50 -7.15 -17.48
C ALA A 643 -13.55 -7.89 -18.36
N GLY A 644 -13.31 -7.99 -19.68
CA GLY A 644 -14.20 -8.64 -20.63
C GLY A 644 -15.49 -7.84 -20.88
N ASN A 645 -15.45 -6.51 -20.84
CA ASN A 645 -16.57 -5.68 -21.22
C ASN A 645 -17.05 -6.05 -22.64
N GLY A 646 -18.38 -6.02 -22.84
CA GLY A 646 -19.02 -6.47 -24.08
C GLY A 646 -19.47 -7.94 -24.06
N LEU A 647 -19.06 -8.74 -23.07
CA LEU A 647 -19.56 -10.10 -22.84
C LEU A 647 -20.58 -10.12 -21.69
N SER A 648 -21.63 -10.90 -21.85
CA SER A 648 -22.57 -11.19 -20.77
C SER A 648 -21.90 -12.01 -19.64
N GLY A 649 -22.45 -11.96 -18.43
CA GLY A 649 -21.94 -12.75 -17.30
C GLY A 649 -21.85 -14.25 -17.61
N GLY A 650 -22.84 -14.78 -18.34
CA GLY A 650 -22.86 -16.19 -18.76
C GLY A 650 -21.77 -16.53 -19.79
N GLU A 651 -21.45 -15.64 -20.72
CA GLU A 651 -20.34 -15.83 -21.68
C GLU A 651 -18.99 -15.82 -20.96
N LYS A 652 -18.79 -14.90 -19.98
CA LYS A 652 -17.59 -14.88 -19.14
C LYS A 652 -17.42 -16.19 -18.38
N GLN A 653 -18.50 -16.72 -17.79
CA GLN A 653 -18.47 -18.01 -17.07
C GLN A 653 -18.14 -19.19 -17.99
N ARG A 654 -18.73 -19.25 -19.20
CA ARG A 654 -18.36 -20.28 -20.19
C ARG A 654 -16.89 -20.21 -20.62
N LEU A 655 -16.31 -19.00 -20.74
CA LEU A 655 -14.88 -18.85 -20.99
C LEU A 655 -14.03 -19.36 -19.82
N ALA A 656 -14.45 -19.12 -18.57
CA ALA A 656 -13.78 -19.65 -17.39
C ALA A 656 -13.85 -21.19 -17.31
N LEU A 657 -14.99 -21.78 -17.67
CA LEU A 657 -15.14 -23.22 -17.81
C LEU A 657 -14.22 -23.78 -18.91
N ALA A 658 -14.13 -23.10 -20.07
CA ALA A 658 -13.21 -23.49 -21.13
C ALA A 658 -11.75 -23.48 -20.67
N ARG A 659 -11.33 -22.49 -19.84
CA ARG A 659 -10.02 -22.50 -19.17
C ARG A 659 -9.79 -23.72 -18.30
N ALA A 660 -10.82 -24.08 -17.50
CA ALA A 660 -10.77 -25.23 -16.60
C ALA A 660 -10.67 -26.55 -17.38
N PHE A 661 -11.46 -26.73 -18.44
CA PHE A 661 -11.40 -27.92 -19.28
C PHE A 661 -10.09 -28.05 -20.06
N LEU A 662 -9.51 -26.93 -20.51
CA LEU A 662 -8.22 -26.93 -21.19
C LEU A 662 -7.07 -27.37 -20.27
N LYS A 663 -7.20 -27.12 -18.96
CA LYS A 663 -6.20 -27.47 -17.95
C LYS A 663 -6.07 -28.97 -17.73
N ASP A 664 -7.14 -29.75 -17.92
CA ASP A 664 -7.22 -31.21 -17.78
C ASP A 664 -6.71 -31.73 -16.42
N ALA A 665 -7.18 -31.12 -15.34
CA ALA A 665 -6.84 -31.49 -13.97
C ALA A 665 -7.60 -32.72 -13.46
N ASN A 666 -7.13 -33.34 -12.39
CA ASN A 666 -7.84 -34.44 -11.73
C ASN A 666 -8.85 -33.94 -10.68
N LEU A 667 -8.68 -32.70 -10.18
CA LEU A 667 -9.64 -32.04 -9.30
C LEU A 667 -10.18 -30.78 -9.98
N TYR A 668 -11.51 -30.67 -10.03
CA TYR A 668 -12.21 -29.46 -10.45
C TYR A 668 -12.91 -28.82 -9.25
N ILE A 669 -12.67 -27.53 -9.04
CA ILE A 669 -13.34 -26.73 -8.02
C ILE A 669 -14.22 -25.72 -8.75
N LEU A 670 -15.53 -25.79 -8.53
CA LEU A 670 -16.53 -24.91 -9.11
C LEU A 670 -17.14 -24.05 -7.99
N ASP A 671 -16.73 -22.79 -7.88
CA ASP A 671 -17.20 -21.88 -6.83
C ASP A 671 -18.28 -20.95 -7.41
N GLU A 672 -19.57 -21.29 -7.21
CA GLU A 672 -20.74 -20.56 -7.72
C GLU A 672 -20.66 -20.23 -9.23
N SER A 673 -20.05 -21.11 -9.98
CA SER A 673 -19.60 -20.90 -11.36
C SER A 673 -20.72 -20.72 -12.39
N THR A 674 -21.99 -20.78 -11.99
CA THR A 674 -23.17 -20.68 -12.86
C THR A 674 -24.19 -19.65 -12.39
N SER A 675 -23.85 -18.85 -11.39
CA SER A 675 -24.78 -17.87 -10.78
C SER A 675 -25.32 -16.82 -11.77
N SER A 676 -24.59 -16.53 -12.84
CA SER A 676 -24.97 -15.57 -13.89
C SER A 676 -25.65 -16.21 -15.11
N LEU A 677 -25.93 -17.52 -15.07
CA LEU A 677 -26.59 -18.25 -16.15
C LEU A 677 -28.11 -18.33 -15.94
N ASP A 678 -28.84 -18.38 -17.04
CA ASP A 678 -30.27 -18.77 -17.02
C ASP A 678 -30.41 -20.25 -16.68
N PHE A 679 -31.56 -20.61 -16.12
CA PHE A 679 -31.82 -21.96 -15.61
C PHE A 679 -31.63 -23.07 -16.67
N GLY A 680 -32.04 -22.81 -17.93
CA GLY A 680 -31.89 -23.79 -19.01
C GLY A 680 -30.44 -24.04 -19.39
N THR A 681 -29.66 -22.96 -19.56
CA THR A 681 -28.23 -23.03 -19.87
C THR A 681 -27.45 -23.65 -18.71
N GLU A 682 -27.81 -23.35 -17.47
CA GLU A 682 -27.15 -23.90 -16.29
C GLU A 682 -27.27 -25.42 -16.23
N ASN A 683 -28.47 -25.96 -16.37
CA ASN A 683 -28.71 -27.43 -16.39
C ASN A 683 -27.91 -28.09 -17.51
N THR A 684 -27.93 -27.55 -18.73
CA THR A 684 -27.17 -28.08 -19.85
C THR A 684 -25.66 -28.11 -19.57
N ILE A 685 -25.13 -27.08 -18.95
CA ILE A 685 -23.71 -27.01 -18.58
C ILE A 685 -23.37 -28.03 -17.50
N PHE A 686 -24.21 -28.17 -16.45
CA PHE A 686 -23.95 -29.16 -15.42
C PHE A 686 -24.08 -30.60 -15.96
N ASP A 687 -25.05 -30.91 -16.80
CA ASP A 687 -25.13 -32.20 -17.47
C ASP A 687 -23.87 -32.50 -18.28
N MET A 688 -23.37 -31.52 -19.01
CA MET A 688 -22.07 -31.65 -19.73
C MET A 688 -20.90 -31.87 -18.78
N ILE A 689 -20.81 -31.11 -17.68
CA ILE A 689 -19.76 -31.24 -16.69
C ILE A 689 -19.79 -32.64 -16.06
N TYR A 690 -20.95 -33.10 -15.63
CA TYR A 690 -21.13 -34.45 -15.03
C TYR A 690 -20.73 -35.57 -15.99
N ASN A 691 -21.09 -35.47 -17.27
CA ASN A 691 -20.78 -36.47 -18.28
C ASN A 691 -19.30 -36.44 -18.69
N GLN A 692 -18.69 -35.27 -18.84
CA GLN A 692 -17.32 -35.14 -19.31
C GLN A 692 -16.27 -35.34 -18.21
N LEU A 693 -16.65 -35.11 -16.95
CA LEU A 693 -15.79 -35.25 -15.78
C LEU A 693 -16.25 -36.42 -14.88
N ALA A 694 -16.82 -37.47 -15.49
CA ALA A 694 -17.35 -38.63 -14.74
C ALA A 694 -16.28 -39.27 -13.83
N ASP A 695 -15.05 -39.39 -14.32
CA ASP A 695 -13.91 -40.02 -13.63
C ASP A 695 -13.02 -39.03 -12.89
N ARG A 696 -13.43 -37.76 -12.73
CA ARG A 696 -12.63 -36.72 -12.07
C ARG A 696 -13.24 -36.34 -10.72
N SER A 697 -12.38 -36.00 -9.77
CA SER A 697 -12.83 -35.44 -8.50
C SER A 697 -13.39 -34.03 -8.69
N MET A 698 -14.50 -33.72 -8.01
CA MET A 698 -15.10 -32.38 -8.09
C MET A 698 -15.48 -31.88 -6.70
N LEU A 699 -15.22 -30.60 -6.46
CA LEU A 699 -15.74 -29.84 -5.31
C LEU A 699 -16.63 -28.72 -5.83
N ILE A 700 -17.92 -28.80 -5.58
CA ILE A 700 -18.91 -27.84 -6.07
C ILE A 700 -19.43 -27.00 -4.92
N VAL A 701 -19.19 -25.71 -4.96
CA VAL A 701 -19.83 -24.74 -4.05
C VAL A 701 -21.09 -24.23 -4.74
N ALA A 702 -22.24 -24.62 -4.25
CA ALA A 702 -23.51 -24.33 -4.90
C ALA A 702 -24.38 -23.39 -4.08
N HIS A 703 -25.00 -22.43 -4.78
CA HIS A 703 -26.14 -21.65 -4.28
C HIS A 703 -27.47 -22.23 -4.73
N ARG A 704 -27.50 -22.95 -5.86
CA ARG A 704 -28.68 -23.63 -6.37
C ARG A 704 -28.58 -25.12 -6.10
N LEU A 705 -29.53 -25.66 -5.32
CA LEU A 705 -29.48 -27.05 -4.90
C LEU A 705 -29.87 -28.04 -6.00
N SER A 706 -30.54 -27.58 -7.06
CA SER A 706 -30.86 -28.40 -8.25
C SER A 706 -29.63 -28.92 -8.97
N THR A 707 -28.53 -28.17 -8.96
CA THR A 707 -27.30 -28.52 -9.69
C THR A 707 -26.43 -29.58 -9.02
N ILE A 708 -26.69 -29.85 -7.73
CA ILE A 708 -25.90 -30.80 -6.92
C ILE A 708 -26.65 -32.07 -6.55
N ARG A 709 -27.82 -32.27 -7.11
CA ARG A 709 -28.65 -33.42 -6.83
C ARG A 709 -27.92 -34.74 -7.06
N ASP A 710 -27.09 -34.79 -8.12
CA ASP A 710 -26.40 -35.99 -8.56
C ASP A 710 -24.95 -36.08 -7.99
N CYS A 711 -24.66 -35.33 -6.93
CA CYS A 711 -23.37 -35.43 -6.21
C CYS A 711 -23.36 -36.69 -5.33
N ASP A 712 -22.17 -37.33 -5.26
CA ASP A 712 -21.96 -38.51 -4.40
C ASP A 712 -22.06 -38.17 -2.90
N LEU A 713 -21.68 -36.93 -2.54
CA LEU A 713 -21.72 -36.45 -1.15
C LEU A 713 -22.08 -34.96 -1.12
N ILE A 714 -23.04 -34.61 -0.27
CA ILE A 714 -23.40 -33.22 0.01
C ILE A 714 -23.05 -32.92 1.47
N LEU A 715 -22.31 -31.84 1.68
CA LEU A 715 -21.89 -31.31 2.98
C LEU A 715 -22.61 -29.99 3.24
N VAL A 716 -23.43 -29.98 4.29
CA VAL A 716 -24.20 -28.78 4.68
C VAL A 716 -23.40 -28.00 5.73
N MET A 717 -23.08 -26.78 5.40
CA MET A 717 -22.31 -25.89 6.26
C MET A 717 -23.20 -24.83 6.91
N ASP A 718 -23.02 -24.63 8.20
CA ASP A 718 -23.63 -23.54 8.93
C ASP A 718 -22.63 -22.97 9.95
N HIS A 719 -22.49 -21.64 10.02
CA HIS A 719 -21.58 -20.92 10.93
C HIS A 719 -20.15 -21.48 11.02
N GLY A 720 -19.60 -21.98 9.90
CA GLY A 720 -18.21 -22.48 9.83
C GLY A 720 -18.05 -23.94 10.20
N GLU A 721 -19.14 -24.68 10.43
CA GLU A 721 -19.14 -26.09 10.80
C GLU A 721 -19.93 -26.92 9.77
N ILE A 722 -19.63 -28.21 9.65
CA ILE A 722 -20.42 -29.17 8.86
C ILE A 722 -21.51 -29.76 9.76
N VAL A 723 -22.77 -29.36 9.52
CA VAL A 723 -23.89 -29.76 10.35
C VAL A 723 -24.61 -31.04 9.83
N GLU A 724 -24.58 -31.28 8.52
CA GLU A 724 -25.17 -32.47 7.90
C GLU A 724 -24.27 -32.97 6.77
N ARG A 725 -24.34 -34.29 6.53
CA ARG A 725 -23.69 -34.95 5.40
C ARG A 725 -24.55 -36.13 4.90
N GLY A 726 -24.56 -36.38 3.60
CA GLY A 726 -25.28 -37.47 2.96
C GLY A 726 -25.50 -37.21 1.47
N THR A 727 -26.23 -38.10 0.81
CA THR A 727 -26.77 -37.91 -0.54
C THR A 727 -27.99 -37.00 -0.52
N HIS A 728 -28.48 -36.59 -1.69
CA HIS A 728 -29.67 -35.75 -1.82
C HIS A 728 -30.87 -36.39 -1.14
N GLU A 729 -31.10 -37.69 -1.42
CA GLU A 729 -32.26 -38.45 -0.88
C GLU A 729 -32.12 -38.58 0.65
N GLU A 730 -30.99 -39.00 1.16
CA GLU A 730 -30.73 -39.12 2.60
C GLU A 730 -30.95 -37.82 3.37
N LEU A 731 -30.55 -36.70 2.81
CA LEU A 731 -30.68 -35.38 3.45
C LEU A 731 -32.12 -34.86 3.39
N LEU A 732 -32.89 -35.20 2.35
CA LEU A 732 -34.32 -34.90 2.30
C LEU A 732 -35.12 -35.72 3.32
N GLU A 733 -34.77 -37.01 3.51
CA GLU A 733 -35.43 -37.89 4.51
C GLU A 733 -35.14 -37.42 5.95
N LYS A 734 -33.95 -36.89 6.23
CA LYS A 734 -33.55 -36.31 7.54
C LYS A 734 -34.38 -35.09 7.95
N GLN A 735 -34.99 -34.38 6.99
CA GLN A 735 -35.75 -33.14 7.18
C GLN A 735 -35.02 -32.06 8.00
N GLY A 736 -33.70 -32.01 7.90
CA GLY A 736 -32.84 -31.07 8.62
C GLY A 736 -32.61 -29.75 7.86
N LYS A 737 -31.43 -29.17 8.03
CA LYS A 737 -31.04 -27.89 7.43
C LYS A 737 -31.07 -27.94 5.90
N TYR A 738 -30.65 -29.07 5.31
CA TYR A 738 -30.71 -29.27 3.85
C TYR A 738 -32.14 -29.22 3.34
N TYR A 739 -33.07 -29.89 4.02
CA TYR A 739 -34.51 -29.88 3.66
C TYR A 739 -35.06 -28.45 3.76
N GLU A 740 -34.70 -27.70 4.78
CA GLU A 740 -35.10 -26.29 4.91
C GLU A 740 -34.63 -25.46 3.70
N LEU A 741 -33.34 -25.53 3.35
CA LEU A 741 -32.76 -24.82 2.20
C LEU A 741 -33.43 -25.24 0.87
N TRP A 742 -33.65 -26.54 0.66
CA TRP A 742 -34.29 -27.07 -0.51
C TRP A 742 -35.73 -26.58 -0.63
N SER A 743 -36.49 -26.67 0.44
CA SER A 743 -37.90 -26.26 0.48
C SER A 743 -38.07 -24.76 0.26
N LEU A 744 -37.15 -23.94 0.75
CA LEU A 744 -37.12 -22.51 0.48
C LEU A 744 -36.88 -22.21 -1.00
N GLN A 745 -35.97 -22.94 -1.66
CA GLN A 745 -35.68 -22.75 -3.10
C GLN A 745 -36.82 -23.23 -3.99
N GLN A 746 -37.54 -24.31 -3.61
CA GLN A 746 -38.69 -24.84 -4.35
C GLN A 746 -39.98 -24.04 -4.09
N GLY A 747 -39.96 -23.06 -3.19
CA GLY A 747 -41.15 -22.26 -2.87
C GLY A 747 -42.17 -22.94 -1.95
N ILE A 748 -41.89 -24.16 -1.49
CA ILE A 748 -42.82 -24.99 -0.69
C ILE A 748 -43.22 -24.30 0.63
N PHE A 749 -42.30 -23.55 1.25
CA PHE A 749 -42.58 -22.77 2.46
C PHE A 749 -43.42 -21.51 2.22
N ARG A 750 -43.48 -20.96 1.01
CA ARG A 750 -44.34 -19.81 0.70
C ARG A 750 -45.81 -20.21 0.74
N ASP A 751 -46.14 -21.42 0.30
CA ASP A 751 -47.50 -21.91 0.29
C ASP A 751 -47.99 -22.32 1.69
N LYS A 752 -47.11 -22.89 2.56
CA LYS A 752 -47.46 -23.16 3.96
C LYS A 752 -47.74 -21.89 4.77
N LYS A 753 -46.88 -20.86 4.68
CA LYS A 753 -47.13 -19.57 5.35
C LYS A 753 -48.32 -18.81 4.77
N ARG A 754 -48.66 -19.02 3.51
CA ARG A 754 -49.86 -18.46 2.88
C ARG A 754 -51.13 -19.24 3.32
N ALA A 755 -51.03 -20.55 3.45
CA ALA A 755 -52.11 -21.40 3.97
C ALA A 755 -52.36 -21.15 5.47
N GLU A 756 -51.32 -20.96 6.29
CA GLU A 756 -51.46 -20.58 7.71
C GLU A 756 -52.02 -19.17 7.92
N LYS A 757 -51.75 -18.22 7.03
CA LYS A 757 -52.35 -16.87 7.04
C LYS A 757 -53.78 -16.85 6.48
N SER A 758 -54.20 -17.86 5.73
CA SER A 758 -55.56 -17.99 5.18
C SER A 758 -56.48 -18.89 5.99
N ALA A 759 -56.00 -19.52 7.06
CA ALA A 759 -56.86 -20.23 8.02
C ALA A 759 -57.69 -19.23 8.83
N PRO A 760 -59.02 -19.40 8.94
CA PRO A 760 -59.86 -18.44 9.64
C PRO A 760 -59.50 -18.43 11.13
N VAL A 761 -59.16 -17.27 11.65
CA VAL A 761 -58.93 -17.01 13.07
C VAL A 761 -60.26 -17.26 13.78
N SER A 762 -60.40 -18.40 14.46
CA SER A 762 -61.49 -18.63 15.39
C SER A 762 -61.29 -17.71 16.60
N ALA A 763 -62.38 -16.96 16.89
CA ALA A 763 -62.40 -15.99 17.96
C ALA A 763 -62.04 -16.62 19.33
N ALA A 764 -61.01 -16.16 19.95
CA ALA A 764 -60.75 -16.37 21.37
C ALA A 764 -60.29 -15.06 22.00
N LYS A 765 -61.21 -14.54 22.81
CA LYS A 765 -61.11 -13.65 23.97
C LYS A 765 -59.95 -12.67 24.06
N VAL A 766 -60.33 -11.40 23.98
CA VAL A 766 -59.63 -10.25 24.51
C VAL A 766 -59.42 -10.45 26.02
N VAL A 767 -58.19 -10.41 26.46
CA VAL A 767 -57.78 -10.04 27.83
C VAL A 767 -56.90 -8.81 27.64
N GLU A 768 -57.44 -7.70 28.11
CA GLU A 768 -56.67 -6.47 28.33
C GLU A 768 -55.67 -6.74 29.45
N ASP A 769 -54.41 -6.41 29.22
CA ASP A 769 -53.47 -6.04 30.28
C ASP A 769 -52.60 -4.88 29.80
N GLU A 770 -52.51 -3.94 30.68
CA GLU A 770 -51.94 -2.61 30.56
C GLU A 770 -50.40 -2.61 30.46
N ASP A 771 -49.96 -1.69 29.69
CA ASP A 771 -48.82 -0.76 29.87
C ASP A 771 -47.55 -1.28 30.55
N ASP A 772 -46.48 -1.30 29.78
CA ASP A 772 -45.23 -0.64 30.23
C ASP A 772 -44.28 -0.47 29.00
N GLY A 773 -44.02 0.80 28.72
CA GLY A 773 -43.16 1.22 27.64
C GLY A 773 -41.68 1.12 28.01
N GLU A 774 -40.92 0.52 27.12
CA GLU A 774 -39.51 0.88 26.98
C GLU A 774 -39.10 0.82 25.51
N SER A 775 -38.88 2.03 25.00
CA SER A 775 -38.27 2.28 23.69
C SER A 775 -36.79 2.00 23.75
N ILE A 776 -36.31 1.06 22.96
CA ILE A 776 -34.89 1.00 22.63
C ILE A 776 -34.80 1.24 21.14
N THR A 777 -34.25 2.43 20.83
CA THR A 777 -33.79 2.81 19.48
C THR A 777 -32.33 2.39 19.30
N TYR A 778 -32.00 2.04 18.10
CA TYR A 778 -30.75 1.49 17.58
C TYR A 778 -29.46 2.30 17.87
#